data_26eb284a94e497659041968163a2c82c
#
_entry.id   26eb284a94e497659041968163a2c82c
#
_cell.length_a   1.000
_cell.length_b   1.000
_cell.length_c   1.000
_cell.angle_alpha   90.00
_cell.angle_beta   90.00
_cell.angle_gamma   90.00
#
_symmetry.space_group_name_H-M   'P 1'
#
loop_
_entity.id
_entity.type
_entity.pdbx_description
1 polymer ?
#
loop_
_entity_poly.entity_id
_entity_poly.type
_entity_poly.pdbx_seq_one_letter_code
_entity_poly.pdbx_strand_id
1 'polypeptide(L)'
;MKKLVCGLTLCLSVGNIFAGSTKDIYKKNWIDFNKNGVKDVYEDPAAPIEARVADLLSQMTLEEKTCQMATLYGSGRVLKDAWPTAEWSKEIWKDGIGNIDEQANGLGKFGSELSYPYANSVKNRHEIQRWFVEQTRLGIPVDFTNEGIRGLCHNRATMFPAQCGQGATWNKKLIREIAKVTADEAKALGYTNIYAPILDIAQDPRWGRVVESYGEDPYLAGELGKQMILGLQAEGLAATPKHFAVYSIPVGGRDGGTRTDPHVAPREMKTLYLEPFRKGIQEAGALGVMSSYNDYDGEPVSGSYHFLTEILRQQWGFKGYVVSDSEAVEFLHTKHRITPTEEEMAAQVVNAGLNIRTNFTPPQDFILPLRRAISEGKISLYTLDQRVGEILRVKFMLGLFDNPYPGDDRHPETVVHNAAHQEVSMKAALESIVLLKNENQMLPLSKSLNKIAVIGPNAEEVKELTCRYGPAHAPIKTVYQGIKEYLPNAEVSYAKGCNIIDKYFPESELYNVPLDTQEQAMINEAVELAKVSDIAILVLGGNEKTVREEFSRTSLDLCGRQQQLLEAVYATGKPVVLVMVDGRAATINWANKYVPAIVHAWFPGEFMGNAIAKVLFGDYNPGGRLAVTFPKSVGQVPFAFPFKPGSDSKGRVRVDGVLYPFGYGLSYTTFEYSALKISKPVIGPQENMTLSCIVKNTGKRAGDEVVQLYIRDDFSLSLIHISEPTRLQLIS
;
A
#
# COMPACT_ATOMS: atom_id res chain seq x y z
N MET A 1 -53.07 36.18 30.70
CA MET A 1 -52.28 36.97 29.75
C MET A 1 -50.92 36.30 29.61
N LYS A 2 -50.77 35.46 28.58
CA LYS A 2 -49.50 34.80 28.23
C LYS A 2 -48.93 35.52 27.03
N LYS A 3 -47.76 36.14 27.17
CA LYS A 3 -47.03 36.74 26.07
C LYS A 3 -46.23 35.66 25.33
N LEU A 4 -46.55 35.49 24.07
CA LEU A 4 -45.83 34.71 23.09
C LEU A 4 -44.60 35.52 22.64
N VAL A 5 -43.38 35.03 22.83
CA VAL A 5 -42.16 35.60 22.27
C VAL A 5 -41.83 34.78 21.04
N CYS A 6 -41.98 35.41 19.88
CA CYS A 6 -41.56 34.85 18.59
C CYS A 6 -40.07 35.11 18.41
N GLY A 7 -39.23 34.07 18.46
CA GLY A 7 -37.81 34.14 18.16
C GLY A 7 -37.60 34.07 16.64
N LEU A 8 -37.14 35.16 16.05
CA LEU A 8 -36.68 35.22 14.65
C LEU A 8 -35.29 34.61 14.60
N THR A 9 -35.17 33.42 14.03
CA THR A 9 -33.88 32.82 13.70
C THR A 9 -33.36 33.45 12.40
N LEU A 10 -32.36 34.29 12.52
CA LEU A 10 -31.69 34.90 11.39
C LEU A 10 -30.73 33.83 10.79
N CYS A 11 -31.11 33.20 9.70
CA CYS A 11 -30.22 32.46 8.84
C CYS A 11 -29.31 33.46 8.11
N LEU A 12 -28.10 33.66 8.62
CA LEU A 12 -27.04 34.31 7.88
C LEU A 12 -26.55 33.34 6.79
N SER A 13 -27.07 33.55 5.58
CA SER A 13 -26.45 33.02 4.37
C SER A 13 -25.05 33.64 4.25
N VAL A 14 -24.00 32.83 4.37
CA VAL A 14 -22.65 33.24 3.97
C VAL A 14 -22.68 33.29 2.43
N GLY A 15 -23.09 34.44 1.93
CA GLY A 15 -23.08 34.74 0.49
C GLY A 15 -21.70 35.11 0.04
N ASN A 16 -21.32 34.54 -1.08
CA ASN A 16 -20.22 34.82 -1.99
C ASN A 16 -19.45 36.13 -1.75
N ILE A 17 -18.22 36.03 -1.27
CA ILE A 17 -17.28 37.15 -1.15
C ILE A 17 -16.34 37.25 -2.39
N PHE A 18 -16.65 36.60 -3.50
CA PHE A 18 -15.93 36.80 -4.77
C PHE A 18 -16.85 37.40 -5.85
N ALA A 19 -17.22 38.66 -5.67
CA ALA A 19 -17.92 39.45 -6.72
C ALA A 19 -16.89 40.35 -7.45
N GLY A 20 -15.87 39.76 -8.06
CA GLY A 20 -15.30 40.29 -9.30
C GLY A 20 -16.06 39.63 -10.45
N SER A 21 -16.44 40.36 -11.52
CA SER A 21 -17.06 39.76 -12.69
C SER A 21 -16.15 38.67 -13.22
N THR A 22 -16.43 37.40 -12.90
CA THR A 22 -15.74 36.26 -13.49
C THR A 22 -16.02 36.35 -14.98
N LYS A 23 -14.99 36.65 -15.79
CA LYS A 23 -15.05 36.42 -17.23
C LYS A 23 -15.52 34.98 -17.37
N ASP A 24 -16.58 34.74 -18.16
CA ASP A 24 -17.02 33.39 -18.46
C ASP A 24 -15.90 32.67 -19.22
N ILE A 25 -15.10 31.88 -18.50
CA ILE A 25 -13.99 31.12 -19.07
C ILE A 25 -14.46 29.78 -19.64
N TYR A 26 -15.62 29.29 -19.21
CA TYR A 26 -16.17 28.00 -19.66
C TYR A 26 -16.94 28.19 -20.97
N LYS A 27 -16.29 27.83 -22.07
CA LYS A 27 -16.86 27.90 -23.42
C LYS A 27 -17.53 26.58 -23.78
N LYS A 28 -18.28 26.56 -24.87
CA LYS A 28 -19.10 25.39 -25.28
C LYS A 28 -18.31 24.06 -25.38
N ASN A 29 -17.05 24.10 -25.84
CA ASN A 29 -16.23 22.91 -26.08
C ASN A 29 -14.79 23.08 -25.61
N TRP A 30 -14.47 24.09 -24.82
CA TRP A 30 -13.13 24.34 -24.30
C TRP A 30 -13.18 25.32 -23.12
N ILE A 31 -12.12 25.43 -22.39
CA ILE A 31 -11.97 26.34 -21.25
C ILE A 31 -10.88 27.36 -21.58
N ASP A 32 -11.18 28.64 -21.44
CA ASP A 32 -10.25 29.78 -21.64
C ASP A 32 -9.43 29.95 -20.35
N PHE A 33 -8.45 29.05 -20.15
CA PHE A 33 -7.68 28.97 -18.92
C PHE A 33 -6.83 30.24 -18.67
N ASN A 34 -6.28 30.86 -19.71
CA ASN A 34 -5.47 32.07 -19.59
C ASN A 34 -6.30 33.38 -19.68
N LYS A 35 -7.63 33.29 -19.86
CA LYS A 35 -8.59 34.41 -19.84
C LYS A 35 -8.34 35.46 -20.94
N ASN A 36 -7.69 35.06 -22.05
CA ASN A 36 -7.38 35.94 -23.19
C ASN A 36 -8.53 36.05 -24.20
N GLY A 37 -9.52 35.15 -24.12
CA GLY A 37 -10.69 35.11 -25.02
C GLY A 37 -10.43 34.43 -26.37
N VAL A 38 -9.25 33.83 -26.56
CA VAL A 38 -8.84 33.11 -27.78
C VAL A 38 -8.54 31.68 -27.39
N LYS A 39 -8.95 30.71 -28.22
CA LYS A 39 -8.63 29.30 -27.95
C LYS A 39 -7.19 29.02 -28.36
N ASP A 40 -6.32 28.87 -27.36
CA ASP A 40 -4.92 28.48 -27.58
C ASP A 40 -4.79 26.97 -27.88
N VAL A 41 -3.63 26.51 -28.34
CA VAL A 41 -3.43 25.10 -28.66
C VAL A 41 -3.56 24.23 -27.43
N TYR A 42 -3.06 24.66 -26.27
CA TYR A 42 -3.18 23.89 -25.03
C TYR A 42 -4.61 23.75 -24.50
N GLU A 43 -5.51 24.66 -24.91
CA GLU A 43 -6.92 24.68 -24.55
C GLU A 43 -7.80 23.88 -25.52
N ASP A 44 -7.25 23.42 -26.64
CA ASP A 44 -7.98 22.65 -27.62
C ASP A 44 -7.95 21.13 -27.32
N PRO A 45 -9.08 20.53 -26.87
CA PRO A 45 -9.15 19.08 -26.60
C PRO A 45 -8.85 18.22 -27.83
N ALA A 46 -8.96 18.75 -29.05
CA ALA A 46 -8.68 18.01 -30.27
C ALA A 46 -7.18 18.05 -30.67
N ALA A 47 -6.38 18.93 -30.05
CA ALA A 47 -4.96 19.03 -30.35
C ALA A 47 -4.17 17.87 -29.72
N PRO A 48 -3.10 17.36 -30.37
CA PRO A 48 -2.24 16.34 -29.81
C PRO A 48 -1.62 16.79 -28.47
N ILE A 49 -1.51 15.90 -27.49
CA ILE A 49 -1.01 16.21 -26.13
C ILE A 49 0.37 16.89 -26.20
N GLU A 50 1.30 16.41 -27.02
CA GLU A 50 2.63 17.01 -27.11
C GLU A 50 2.60 18.46 -27.66
N ALA A 51 1.66 18.76 -28.56
CA ALA A 51 1.45 20.13 -29.04
C ALA A 51 0.87 21.02 -27.93
N ARG A 52 -0.06 20.51 -27.16
CA ARG A 52 -0.64 21.21 -25.99
C ARG A 52 0.43 21.48 -24.93
N VAL A 53 1.28 20.50 -24.62
CA VAL A 53 2.40 20.65 -23.67
C VAL A 53 3.38 21.73 -24.17
N ALA A 54 3.79 21.68 -25.43
CA ALA A 54 4.74 22.64 -26.00
C ALA A 54 4.19 24.08 -25.99
N ASP A 55 2.91 24.24 -26.34
CA ASP A 55 2.25 25.55 -26.33
C ASP A 55 2.18 26.12 -24.90
N LEU A 56 1.69 25.34 -23.94
CA LEU A 56 1.60 25.78 -22.54
C LEU A 56 2.98 26.14 -21.96
N LEU A 57 4.01 25.29 -22.16
CA LEU A 57 5.37 25.55 -21.71
C LEU A 57 5.93 26.88 -22.28
N SER A 58 5.61 27.22 -23.53
CA SER A 58 6.06 28.46 -24.17
C SER A 58 5.47 29.71 -23.54
N GLN A 59 4.31 29.58 -22.90
CA GLN A 59 3.57 30.67 -22.23
C GLN A 59 3.93 30.81 -20.75
N MET A 60 4.53 29.75 -20.11
CA MET A 60 4.84 29.74 -18.69
C MET A 60 6.05 30.60 -18.33
N THR A 61 5.92 31.37 -17.24
CA THR A 61 7.05 32.05 -16.58
C THR A 61 7.92 31.07 -15.79
N LEU A 62 9.09 31.52 -15.34
CA LEU A 62 9.96 30.73 -14.46
C LEU A 62 9.25 30.38 -13.15
N GLU A 63 8.48 31.33 -12.60
CA GLU A 63 7.72 31.16 -11.37
C GLU A 63 6.68 30.04 -11.51
N GLU A 64 5.93 30.07 -12.60
CA GLU A 64 4.91 29.03 -12.88
C GLU A 64 5.54 27.67 -13.13
N LYS A 65 6.65 27.58 -13.86
CA LYS A 65 7.37 26.33 -14.09
C LYS A 65 7.87 25.71 -12.78
N THR A 66 8.49 26.52 -11.93
CA THR A 66 9.05 26.03 -10.66
C THR A 66 7.97 25.62 -9.66
N CYS A 67 6.81 26.28 -9.65
CA CYS A 67 5.67 25.90 -8.83
C CYS A 67 5.08 24.53 -9.22
N GLN A 68 5.13 24.13 -10.51
CA GLN A 68 4.68 22.78 -10.89
C GLN A 68 5.57 21.67 -10.31
N MET A 69 6.77 21.98 -9.84
CA MET A 69 7.72 20.97 -9.34
C MET A 69 7.61 20.71 -7.82
N ALA A 70 6.55 21.16 -7.17
CA ALA A 70 6.35 20.95 -5.73
C ALA A 70 4.94 20.46 -5.41
N THR A 71 4.85 19.66 -4.36
CA THR A 71 3.61 19.23 -3.71
C THR A 71 3.21 20.24 -2.63
N LEU A 72 1.92 20.51 -2.54
CA LEU A 72 1.28 21.14 -1.39
C LEU A 72 0.48 20.07 -0.63
N TYR A 73 0.88 19.75 0.59
CA TYR A 73 0.06 18.88 1.42
C TYR A 73 -1.23 19.55 1.87
N GLY A 74 -2.29 18.78 1.85
CA GLY A 74 -3.65 19.23 2.10
C GLY A 74 -3.92 19.82 3.47
N SER A 75 -5.16 20.22 3.66
CA SER A 75 -5.65 20.92 4.83
C SER A 75 -5.38 20.16 6.14
N GLY A 76 -4.78 20.87 7.10
CA GLY A 76 -4.40 20.33 8.40
C GLY A 76 -2.99 19.76 8.49
N ARG A 77 -2.28 19.60 7.35
CA ARG A 77 -0.84 19.29 7.33
C ARG A 77 -0.01 20.53 6.99
N VAL A 78 -0.07 21.01 5.75
CA VAL A 78 0.64 22.20 5.28
C VAL A 78 -0.35 23.33 4.95
N LEU A 79 -1.39 23.07 4.19
CA LEU A 79 -2.47 24.02 4.00
C LEU A 79 -3.12 24.34 5.34
N LYS A 80 -3.11 25.64 5.71
CA LYS A 80 -3.70 26.14 6.96
C LYS A 80 -5.21 26.28 6.85
N ASP A 81 -5.67 26.63 5.66
CA ASP A 81 -7.07 26.91 5.36
C ASP A 81 -7.77 25.68 4.82
N ALA A 82 -9.01 25.43 5.28
CA ALA A 82 -9.86 24.38 4.73
C ALA A 82 -10.39 24.73 3.33
N TRP A 83 -10.56 26.00 3.04
CA TRP A 83 -11.10 26.57 1.81
C TRP A 83 -10.20 27.67 1.27
N PRO A 84 -10.18 27.91 -0.06
CA PRO A 84 -9.45 29.04 -0.62
C PRO A 84 -9.86 30.36 0.02
N THR A 85 -8.88 31.20 0.32
CA THR A 85 -9.06 32.53 0.90
C THR A 85 -8.40 33.62 0.05
N ALA A 86 -8.69 34.88 0.32
CA ALA A 86 -8.03 35.99 -0.39
C ALA A 86 -6.49 36.01 -0.18
N GLU A 87 -6.01 35.45 0.93
CA GLU A 87 -4.60 35.39 1.24
C GLU A 87 -3.81 34.47 0.29
N TRP A 88 -4.48 33.51 -0.36
CA TRP A 88 -3.83 32.60 -1.34
C TRP A 88 -3.20 33.34 -2.50
N SER A 89 -3.72 34.54 -2.85
CA SER A 89 -3.10 35.40 -3.88
C SER A 89 -1.72 35.97 -3.48
N LYS A 90 -1.33 35.84 -2.20
CA LYS A 90 -0.03 36.26 -1.67
C LYS A 90 0.93 35.10 -1.45
N GLU A 91 0.42 33.86 -1.48
CA GLU A 91 1.22 32.66 -1.31
C GLU A 91 1.99 32.29 -2.58
N ILE A 92 3.01 31.44 -2.44
CA ILE A 92 3.84 31.07 -3.59
C ILE A 92 3.04 30.32 -4.67
N TRP A 93 2.02 29.57 -4.28
CA TRP A 93 1.16 28.83 -5.19
C TRP A 93 0.15 29.71 -5.98
N LYS A 94 0.19 31.03 -5.82
CA LYS A 94 -0.50 31.94 -6.75
C LYS A 94 -0.04 31.77 -8.20
N ASP A 95 1.16 31.23 -8.40
CA ASP A 95 1.72 30.90 -9.70
C ASP A 95 1.45 29.43 -10.12
N GLY A 96 0.56 28.72 -9.39
CA GLY A 96 0.23 27.31 -9.60
C GLY A 96 0.92 26.37 -8.64
N ILE A 97 0.64 25.07 -8.75
CA ILE A 97 1.27 23.99 -7.99
C ILE A 97 1.23 22.67 -8.77
N GLY A 98 2.18 21.77 -8.55
CA GLY A 98 2.23 20.48 -9.21
C GLY A 98 1.05 19.60 -8.86
N ASN A 99 0.94 19.26 -7.58
CA ASN A 99 -0.13 18.47 -7.02
C ASN A 99 -0.49 18.92 -5.60
N ILE A 100 -1.66 18.48 -5.14
CA ILE A 100 -2.08 18.61 -3.74
C ILE A 100 -2.33 17.20 -3.21
N ASP A 101 -1.60 16.83 -2.17
CA ASP A 101 -1.64 15.49 -1.58
C ASP A 101 -2.55 15.41 -0.36
N GLU A 102 -3.26 14.29 -0.19
CA GLU A 102 -4.11 13.97 0.95
C GLU A 102 -5.19 15.03 1.30
N GLN A 103 -5.62 15.82 0.33
CA GLN A 103 -6.66 16.83 0.60
C GLN A 103 -7.97 16.20 1.00
N ALA A 104 -8.50 16.57 2.16
CA ALA A 104 -9.82 16.18 2.68
C ALA A 104 -10.04 14.65 2.73
N ASN A 105 -8.99 13.87 3.04
CA ASN A 105 -9.07 12.40 3.17
C ASN A 105 -9.51 11.92 4.57
N GLY A 106 -9.58 12.79 5.55
CA GLY A 106 -9.98 12.46 6.92
C GLY A 106 -8.83 12.24 7.91
N LEU A 107 -7.59 12.38 7.48
CA LEU A 107 -6.39 12.22 8.33
C LEU A 107 -5.85 13.54 8.91
N GLY A 108 -6.14 14.66 8.27
CA GLY A 108 -5.62 15.97 8.69
C GLY A 108 -6.41 16.60 9.85
N LYS A 109 -6.03 17.84 10.22
CA LYS A 109 -6.62 18.61 11.33
C LYS A 109 -8.14 18.79 11.21
N PHE A 110 -8.67 18.95 10.00
CA PHE A 110 -10.10 19.10 9.74
C PHE A 110 -10.81 17.75 9.53
N GLY A 111 -10.10 16.66 9.62
CA GLY A 111 -10.53 15.27 9.73
C GLY A 111 -11.89 14.95 9.11
N SER A 112 -12.83 14.57 9.97
CA SER A 112 -14.14 14.08 9.55
C SER A 112 -15.04 15.15 8.90
N GLU A 113 -14.91 16.41 9.23
CA GLU A 113 -15.84 17.47 8.75
C GLU A 113 -15.70 17.75 7.25
N LEU A 114 -14.45 17.69 6.72
CA LEU A 114 -14.20 17.85 5.29
C LEU A 114 -14.34 16.54 4.51
N SER A 115 -14.16 15.40 5.15
CA SER A 115 -14.11 14.10 4.48
C SER A 115 -15.45 13.37 4.45
N TYR A 116 -16.38 13.74 5.34
CA TYR A 116 -17.70 13.11 5.45
C TYR A 116 -18.78 14.12 5.92
N PRO A 117 -20.00 14.17 5.33
CA PRO A 117 -20.43 13.36 4.16
C PRO A 117 -19.52 13.53 2.94
N TYR A 118 -19.45 12.52 2.09
CA TYR A 118 -18.50 12.50 0.96
C TYR A 118 -18.65 13.69 0.01
N ALA A 119 -19.87 14.23 -0.14
CA ALA A 119 -20.14 15.45 -0.91
C ALA A 119 -19.33 16.67 -0.42
N ASN A 120 -19.02 16.75 0.89
CA ASN A 120 -18.16 17.82 1.42
C ASN A 120 -16.73 17.70 0.88
N SER A 121 -16.24 16.48 0.78
CA SER A 121 -14.91 16.17 0.28
C SER A 121 -14.76 16.55 -1.21
N VAL A 122 -15.74 16.19 -2.03
CA VAL A 122 -15.79 16.57 -3.45
C VAL A 122 -15.87 18.08 -3.60
N LYS A 123 -16.83 18.73 -2.91
CA LYS A 123 -17.00 20.18 -2.93
C LYS A 123 -15.69 20.90 -2.55
N ASN A 124 -15.01 20.42 -1.52
CA ASN A 124 -13.76 21.03 -1.07
C ASN A 124 -12.68 20.99 -2.16
N ARG A 125 -12.46 19.84 -2.80
CA ARG A 125 -11.48 19.73 -3.91
C ARG A 125 -11.90 20.57 -5.12
N HIS A 126 -13.18 20.63 -5.45
CA HIS A 126 -13.66 21.45 -6.55
C HIS A 126 -13.48 22.95 -6.29
N GLU A 127 -13.72 23.44 -5.07
CA GLU A 127 -13.48 24.84 -4.75
C GLU A 127 -11.98 25.19 -4.81
N ILE A 128 -11.11 24.29 -4.36
CA ILE A 128 -9.67 24.45 -4.49
C ILE A 128 -9.25 24.43 -5.98
N GLN A 129 -9.74 23.47 -6.76
CA GLN A 129 -9.46 23.39 -8.19
C GLN A 129 -9.95 24.64 -8.93
N ARG A 130 -11.16 25.13 -8.59
CA ARG A 130 -11.73 26.33 -9.16
C ARG A 130 -10.83 27.54 -8.91
N TRP A 131 -10.26 27.65 -7.71
CA TRP A 131 -9.34 28.72 -7.40
C TRP A 131 -8.11 28.68 -8.33
N PHE A 132 -7.47 27.52 -8.54
CA PHE A 132 -6.34 27.41 -9.44
C PHE A 132 -6.71 27.70 -10.90
N VAL A 133 -7.82 27.16 -11.36
CA VAL A 133 -8.30 27.37 -12.73
C VAL A 133 -8.69 28.82 -13.00
N GLU A 134 -9.42 29.48 -12.08
CA GLU A 134 -9.98 30.80 -12.32
C GLU A 134 -9.10 31.95 -11.85
N GLN A 135 -8.29 31.77 -10.79
CA GLN A 135 -7.53 32.86 -10.17
C GLN A 135 -6.06 32.91 -10.60
N THR A 136 -5.45 31.81 -11.03
CA THR A 136 -4.07 31.83 -11.54
C THR A 136 -4.01 32.26 -13.00
N ARG A 137 -2.88 32.78 -13.47
CA ARG A 137 -2.75 33.37 -14.82
C ARG A 137 -3.04 32.37 -15.94
N LEU A 138 -2.46 31.18 -15.90
CA LEU A 138 -2.61 30.14 -16.93
C LEU A 138 -3.65 29.07 -16.58
N GLY A 139 -4.29 29.17 -15.43
CA GLY A 139 -5.35 28.27 -15.01
C GLY A 139 -4.98 26.79 -14.97
N ILE A 140 -3.70 26.45 -14.74
CA ILE A 140 -3.21 25.08 -14.78
C ILE A 140 -3.88 24.26 -13.67
N PRO A 141 -4.65 23.22 -14.02
CA PRO A 141 -5.33 22.37 -13.02
C PRO A 141 -4.35 21.64 -12.13
N VAL A 142 -4.77 21.40 -10.89
CA VAL A 142 -4.01 20.64 -9.90
C VAL A 142 -4.31 19.15 -10.04
N ASP A 143 -3.28 18.30 -9.88
CA ASP A 143 -3.39 16.86 -9.69
C ASP A 143 -3.66 16.56 -8.20
N PHE A 144 -4.81 15.99 -7.85
CA PHE A 144 -5.13 15.60 -6.47
C PHE A 144 -4.69 14.18 -6.21
N THR A 145 -3.63 14.04 -5.40
CA THR A 145 -3.02 12.75 -5.10
C THR A 145 -3.49 12.19 -3.75
N ASN A 146 -3.47 10.88 -3.60
CA ASN A 146 -3.76 10.21 -2.34
C ASN A 146 -3.14 8.80 -2.31
N GLU A 147 -3.09 8.21 -1.13
CA GLU A 147 -2.66 6.82 -0.92
C GLU A 147 -3.78 5.81 -1.23
N GLY A 148 -3.42 4.54 -1.55
CA GLY A 148 -4.45 3.56 -1.90
C GLY A 148 -3.97 2.12 -2.04
N ILE A 149 -2.99 1.66 -1.26
CA ILE A 149 -2.42 0.30 -1.38
C ILE A 149 -3.36 -0.82 -0.90
N ARG A 150 -4.36 -0.47 -0.10
CA ARG A 150 -5.35 -1.41 0.47
C ARG A 150 -6.76 -0.83 0.52
N GLY A 151 -7.20 -0.22 -0.57
CA GLY A 151 -8.33 0.67 -0.67
C GLY A 151 -7.91 2.12 -0.51
N LEU A 152 -8.74 3.02 -0.99
CA LEU A 152 -8.46 4.46 -0.98
C LEU A 152 -8.23 4.97 0.45
N CYS A 153 -7.15 5.70 0.67
CA CYS A 153 -6.86 6.35 1.96
C CYS A 153 -7.82 7.53 2.18
N HIS A 154 -9.07 7.19 2.46
CA HIS A 154 -10.13 8.16 2.72
C HIS A 154 -11.05 7.66 3.84
N ASN A 155 -11.68 8.60 4.55
CA ASN A 155 -12.60 8.30 5.63
C ASN A 155 -13.73 7.36 5.16
N ARG A 156 -13.86 6.21 5.80
CA ARG A 156 -14.90 5.20 5.55
C ARG A 156 -14.94 4.63 4.11
N ALA A 157 -13.84 4.70 3.37
CA ALA A 157 -13.70 3.98 2.11
C ALA A 157 -13.61 2.45 2.34
N THR A 158 -13.74 1.66 1.28
CA THR A 158 -13.66 0.19 1.37
C THR A 158 -12.24 -0.25 1.73
N MET A 159 -12.11 -1.02 2.82
CA MET A 159 -10.81 -1.51 3.31
C MET A 159 -10.57 -2.95 2.87
N PHE A 160 -9.49 -3.16 2.16
CA PHE A 160 -9.00 -4.47 1.74
C PHE A 160 -7.92 -5.02 2.71
N PRO A 161 -7.53 -6.30 2.57
CA PRO A 161 -6.35 -6.82 3.25
C PRO A 161 -5.11 -5.96 2.98
N ALA A 162 -4.17 -5.92 3.93
CA ALA A 162 -2.86 -5.34 3.67
C ALA A 162 -2.18 -6.04 2.49
N GLN A 163 -1.24 -5.37 1.82
CA GLN A 163 -0.67 -5.88 0.56
C GLN A 163 -0.02 -7.27 0.72
N CYS A 164 0.59 -7.58 1.88
CA CYS A 164 1.09 -8.93 2.17
C CYS A 164 -0.02 -10.00 2.14
N GLY A 165 -1.22 -9.68 2.62
CA GLY A 165 -2.38 -10.55 2.51
C GLY A 165 -2.92 -10.63 1.07
N GLN A 166 -2.92 -9.51 0.35
CA GLN A 166 -3.25 -9.51 -1.09
C GLN A 166 -2.29 -10.40 -1.88
N GLY A 167 -0.99 -10.37 -1.57
CA GLY A 167 0.02 -11.26 -2.15
C GLY A 167 -0.29 -12.73 -1.93
N ALA A 168 -0.73 -13.09 -0.72
CA ALA A 168 -1.09 -14.46 -0.37
C ALA A 168 -2.32 -15.01 -1.12
N THR A 169 -3.09 -14.17 -1.79
CA THR A 169 -4.19 -14.62 -2.66
C THR A 169 -3.71 -15.26 -3.95
N TRP A 170 -2.52 -14.90 -4.46
CA TRP A 170 -1.98 -15.29 -5.77
C TRP A 170 -2.96 -15.03 -6.94
N ASN A 171 -3.94 -14.14 -6.75
CA ASN A 171 -5.06 -13.96 -7.66
C ASN A 171 -4.98 -12.61 -8.41
N LYS A 172 -4.35 -12.64 -9.58
CA LYS A 172 -4.22 -11.46 -10.48
C LYS A 172 -5.56 -10.78 -10.78
N LYS A 173 -6.63 -11.57 -10.95
CA LYS A 173 -7.97 -11.02 -11.24
C LYS A 173 -8.54 -10.28 -10.04
N LEU A 174 -8.38 -10.83 -8.84
CA LEU A 174 -8.84 -10.18 -7.62
C LEU A 174 -8.09 -8.86 -7.37
N ILE A 175 -6.77 -8.80 -7.62
CA ILE A 175 -6.02 -7.53 -7.49
C ILE A 175 -6.56 -6.48 -8.49
N ARG A 176 -6.94 -6.90 -9.70
CA ARG A 176 -7.60 -6.00 -10.66
C ARG A 176 -8.96 -5.51 -10.15
N GLU A 177 -9.75 -6.37 -9.50
CA GLU A 177 -11.02 -6.01 -8.88
C GLU A 177 -10.82 -5.02 -7.72
N ILE A 178 -9.83 -5.25 -6.85
CA ILE A 178 -9.42 -4.31 -5.77
C ILE A 178 -9.02 -2.95 -6.34
N ALA A 179 -8.18 -2.94 -7.38
CA ALA A 179 -7.75 -1.72 -8.04
C ALA A 179 -8.92 -0.92 -8.61
N LYS A 180 -9.88 -1.63 -9.23
CA LYS A 180 -11.09 -1.00 -9.77
C LYS A 180 -11.93 -0.36 -8.68
N VAL A 181 -12.18 -1.05 -7.57
CA VAL A 181 -12.92 -0.48 -6.44
C VAL A 181 -12.21 0.76 -5.89
N THR A 182 -10.89 0.67 -5.68
CA THR A 182 -10.08 1.81 -5.22
C THR A 182 -10.19 3.01 -6.17
N ALA A 183 -10.17 2.75 -7.48
CA ALA A 183 -10.29 3.78 -8.50
C ALA A 183 -11.70 4.37 -8.59
N ASP A 184 -12.74 3.55 -8.52
CA ASP A 184 -14.13 4.00 -8.52
C ASP A 184 -14.40 4.97 -7.36
N GLU A 185 -13.93 4.63 -6.16
CA GLU A 185 -14.06 5.48 -4.98
C GLU A 185 -13.22 6.75 -5.08
N ALA A 186 -11.97 6.63 -5.55
CA ALA A 186 -11.09 7.78 -5.74
C ALA A 186 -11.66 8.79 -6.74
N LYS A 187 -12.14 8.31 -7.88
CA LYS A 187 -12.73 9.16 -8.92
C LYS A 187 -14.02 9.82 -8.45
N ALA A 188 -14.90 9.07 -7.76
CA ALA A 188 -16.12 9.62 -7.20
C ALA A 188 -15.86 10.73 -6.16
N LEU A 189 -14.71 10.66 -5.49
CA LEU A 189 -14.25 11.67 -4.53
C LEU A 189 -13.41 12.79 -5.17
N GLY A 190 -13.09 12.71 -6.47
CA GLY A 190 -12.36 13.76 -7.19
C GLY A 190 -10.84 13.69 -7.05
N TYR A 191 -10.26 12.55 -6.66
CA TYR A 191 -8.82 12.29 -6.77
C TYR A 191 -8.46 11.90 -8.20
N THR A 192 -7.22 12.17 -8.60
CA THR A 192 -6.72 11.99 -9.97
C THR A 192 -5.51 11.09 -10.06
N ASN A 193 -4.84 10.82 -8.92
CA ASN A 193 -3.65 9.99 -8.87
C ASN A 193 -3.58 9.23 -7.53
N ILE A 194 -3.19 7.97 -7.58
CA ILE A 194 -3.05 7.10 -6.41
C ILE A 194 -1.60 6.63 -6.27
N TYR A 195 -1.01 6.87 -5.10
CA TYR A 195 0.35 6.43 -4.75
C TYR A 195 0.35 4.94 -4.38
N ALA A 196 0.10 4.12 -5.40
CA ALA A 196 0.04 2.67 -5.36
C ALA A 196 0.38 2.06 -6.72
N PRO A 197 0.77 0.76 -6.74
CA PRO A 197 1.08 -0.15 -5.65
C PRO A 197 2.46 0.07 -5.04
N ILE A 198 2.73 -0.56 -3.87
CA ILE A 198 4.10 -0.72 -3.39
C ILE A 198 4.70 -1.94 -4.07
N LEU A 199 5.83 -1.74 -4.76
CA LEU A 199 6.54 -2.75 -5.55
C LEU A 199 7.86 -3.19 -4.91
N ASP A 200 8.16 -2.71 -3.70
CA ASP A 200 9.24 -3.24 -2.89
C ASP A 200 8.98 -4.70 -2.56
N ILE A 201 9.99 -5.54 -2.67
CA ILE A 201 9.87 -6.97 -2.38
C ILE A 201 10.35 -7.33 -0.98
N ALA A 202 9.63 -8.21 -0.29
CA ALA A 202 9.86 -8.58 1.11
C ALA A 202 10.94 -9.65 1.26
N GLN A 203 12.16 -9.40 0.73
CA GLN A 203 13.29 -10.34 0.84
C GLN A 203 13.83 -10.46 2.27
N ASP A 204 13.67 -9.40 3.06
CA ASP A 204 14.07 -9.37 4.47
C ASP A 204 12.84 -9.12 5.36
N PRO A 205 12.35 -10.15 6.08
CA PRO A 205 11.18 -10.02 6.94
C PRO A 205 11.37 -9.09 8.16
N ARG A 206 12.58 -8.63 8.43
CA ARG A 206 12.85 -7.64 9.49
C ARG A 206 12.42 -6.24 9.10
N TRP A 207 12.30 -5.94 7.81
CA TRP A 207 11.88 -4.64 7.33
C TRP A 207 10.48 -4.26 7.85
N GLY A 208 10.31 -3.01 8.33
CA GLY A 208 9.05 -2.57 8.93
C GLY A 208 7.89 -2.57 7.93
N ARG A 209 8.16 -2.25 6.67
CA ARG A 209 7.15 -2.12 5.62
C ARG A 209 6.87 -3.41 4.83
N VAL A 210 7.32 -4.59 5.30
CA VAL A 210 6.98 -5.87 4.67
C VAL A 210 5.46 -6.08 4.57
N VAL A 211 4.69 -5.53 5.48
CA VAL A 211 3.22 -5.54 5.49
C VAL A 211 2.62 -4.88 4.24
N GLU A 212 3.36 -3.97 3.63
CA GLU A 212 2.96 -3.19 2.46
C GLU A 212 3.39 -3.84 1.12
N SER A 213 4.09 -4.98 1.16
CA SER A 213 4.62 -5.69 -0.03
C SER A 213 3.71 -6.84 -0.45
N TYR A 214 3.64 -7.13 -1.76
CA TYR A 214 2.98 -8.35 -2.28
C TYR A 214 3.74 -9.65 -1.98
N GLY A 215 4.97 -9.58 -1.50
CA GLY A 215 5.78 -10.74 -1.15
C GLY A 215 7.25 -10.61 -1.54
N GLU A 216 7.95 -11.73 -1.46
CA GLU A 216 9.41 -11.77 -1.67
C GLU A 216 9.82 -12.11 -3.10
N ASP A 217 8.90 -12.65 -3.91
CA ASP A 217 9.18 -13.04 -5.30
C ASP A 217 8.95 -11.87 -6.27
N PRO A 218 9.95 -11.46 -7.05
CA PRO A 218 9.84 -10.34 -7.98
C PRO A 218 8.83 -10.59 -9.11
N TYR A 219 8.63 -11.84 -9.50
CA TYR A 219 7.64 -12.16 -10.53
C TYR A 219 6.21 -12.02 -10.01
N LEU A 220 5.90 -12.63 -8.87
CA LEU A 220 4.59 -12.53 -8.22
C LEU A 220 4.25 -11.08 -7.90
N ALA A 221 5.16 -10.36 -7.24
CA ALA A 221 4.97 -8.94 -6.90
C ALA A 221 4.77 -8.08 -8.16
N GLY A 222 5.55 -8.33 -9.20
CA GLY A 222 5.43 -7.61 -10.48
C GLY A 222 4.10 -7.89 -11.19
N GLU A 223 3.64 -9.15 -11.23
CA GLU A 223 2.36 -9.50 -11.87
C GLU A 223 1.15 -8.95 -11.10
N LEU A 224 1.17 -9.00 -9.79
CA LEU A 224 0.10 -8.41 -8.96
C LEU A 224 0.11 -6.89 -9.05
N GLY A 225 1.29 -6.27 -8.92
CA GLY A 225 1.46 -4.82 -9.07
C GLY A 225 1.02 -4.30 -10.44
N LYS A 226 1.37 -5.02 -11.51
CA LYS A 226 0.87 -4.75 -12.86
C LYS A 226 -0.67 -4.71 -12.92
N GLN A 227 -1.37 -5.65 -12.26
CA GLN A 227 -2.82 -5.62 -12.22
C GLN A 227 -3.38 -4.42 -11.46
N MET A 228 -2.73 -4.02 -10.38
CA MET A 228 -3.12 -2.81 -9.62
C MET A 228 -3.00 -1.56 -10.50
N ILE A 229 -1.85 -1.35 -11.15
CA ILE A 229 -1.62 -0.21 -12.04
C ILE A 229 -2.64 -0.16 -13.17
N LEU A 230 -2.81 -1.28 -13.89
CA LEU A 230 -3.77 -1.37 -14.99
C LEU A 230 -5.22 -1.15 -14.52
N GLY A 231 -5.58 -1.56 -13.30
CA GLY A 231 -6.92 -1.36 -12.75
C GLY A 231 -7.18 0.11 -12.41
N LEU A 232 -6.24 0.78 -11.76
CA LEU A 232 -6.33 2.21 -11.45
C LEU A 232 -6.41 3.06 -12.72
N GLN A 233 -5.54 2.79 -13.70
CA GLN A 233 -5.46 3.59 -14.93
C GLN A 233 -6.62 3.33 -15.90
N ALA A 234 -7.24 2.16 -15.86
CA ALA A 234 -8.43 1.87 -16.67
C ALA A 234 -9.63 2.77 -16.32
N GLU A 235 -9.67 3.28 -15.09
CA GLU A 235 -10.71 4.22 -14.63
C GLU A 235 -10.30 5.69 -14.84
N GLY A 236 -9.16 5.96 -15.49
CA GLY A 236 -8.70 7.32 -15.82
C GLY A 236 -7.93 8.02 -14.70
N LEU A 237 -7.39 7.29 -13.73
CA LEU A 237 -6.48 7.80 -12.70
C LEU A 237 -5.02 7.54 -13.10
N ALA A 238 -4.09 8.30 -12.55
CA ALA A 238 -2.69 7.91 -12.55
C ALA A 238 -2.42 6.87 -11.46
N ALA A 239 -1.58 5.89 -11.75
CA ALA A 239 -0.97 5.02 -10.76
C ALA A 239 0.50 5.42 -10.58
N THR A 240 0.92 5.56 -9.32
CA THR A 240 2.29 5.94 -8.97
C THR A 240 2.91 4.84 -8.09
N PRO A 241 3.46 3.77 -8.71
CA PRO A 241 4.16 2.72 -7.97
C PRO A 241 5.34 3.26 -7.19
N LYS A 242 5.64 2.62 -6.04
CA LYS A 242 6.64 3.04 -5.07
C LYS A 242 7.28 1.85 -4.33
N HIS A 243 8.45 1.96 -3.74
CA HIS A 243 9.36 3.11 -3.73
C HIS A 243 10.57 2.78 -4.61
N PHE A 244 10.76 3.51 -5.68
CA PHE A 244 11.83 3.27 -6.66
C PHE A 244 13.16 3.85 -6.16
N ALA A 245 14.19 3.03 -5.73
CA ALA A 245 14.19 1.58 -5.75
C ALA A 245 15.16 0.99 -4.70
N VAL A 246 15.11 -0.34 -4.54
CA VAL A 246 16.01 -1.10 -3.64
C VAL A 246 15.88 -0.68 -2.17
N TYR A 247 14.68 -0.36 -1.74
CA TYR A 247 14.41 0.24 -0.44
C TYR A 247 14.21 -0.79 0.69
N SER A 248 13.75 -2.00 0.38
CA SER A 248 13.23 -2.98 1.36
C SER A 248 14.30 -3.78 2.13
N ILE A 249 15.50 -3.21 2.32
CA ILE A 249 16.60 -3.87 3.03
C ILE A 249 16.95 -3.08 4.30
N PRO A 250 16.56 -3.57 5.48
CA PRO A 250 16.78 -2.89 6.77
C PRO A 250 18.17 -3.19 7.32
N VAL A 251 19.21 -2.60 6.73
CA VAL A 251 20.60 -2.82 7.15
C VAL A 251 20.78 -2.56 8.63
N GLY A 252 21.10 -3.59 9.42
CA GLY A 252 21.25 -3.48 10.87
C GLY A 252 19.96 -3.10 11.62
N GLY A 253 18.78 -3.50 11.12
CA GLY A 253 17.48 -3.18 11.72
C GLY A 253 17.04 -1.72 11.53
N ARG A 254 17.73 -0.96 10.66
CA ARG A 254 17.38 0.44 10.36
C ARG A 254 16.26 0.51 9.33
N ASP A 255 15.60 1.64 9.26
CA ASP A 255 14.52 1.91 8.33
C ASP A 255 14.71 3.27 7.62
N GLY A 256 13.80 3.68 6.75
CA GLY A 256 13.85 4.90 5.95
C GLY A 256 14.15 6.19 6.70
N GLY A 257 13.81 6.29 7.98
CA GLY A 257 14.18 7.40 8.86
C GLY A 257 15.68 7.55 9.11
N THR A 258 16.50 6.51 8.79
CA THR A 258 17.95 6.54 8.86
C THR A 258 18.57 6.20 7.50
N ARG A 259 19.84 6.58 7.29
CA ARG A 259 20.56 6.22 6.07
C ARG A 259 20.71 4.70 5.95
N THR A 260 20.24 4.14 4.86
CA THR A 260 20.36 2.72 4.54
C THR A 260 20.89 2.55 3.13
N ASP A 261 22.11 1.99 3.01
CA ASP A 261 22.64 1.51 1.75
C ASP A 261 22.43 -0.02 1.72
N PRO A 262 21.69 -0.56 0.76
CA PRO A 262 21.34 -1.99 0.76
C PRO A 262 22.52 -2.92 0.46
N HIS A 263 23.66 -2.44 -0.05
CA HIS A 263 24.82 -3.24 -0.47
C HIS A 263 24.47 -4.41 -1.41
N VAL A 264 23.49 -4.21 -2.28
CA VAL A 264 23.05 -5.21 -3.25
C VAL A 264 23.88 -5.13 -4.52
N ALA A 265 24.38 -6.27 -5.01
CA ALA A 265 25.13 -6.30 -6.25
C ALA A 265 24.27 -5.88 -7.46
N PRO A 266 24.84 -5.21 -8.49
CA PRO A 266 24.06 -4.69 -9.63
C PRO A 266 23.20 -5.73 -10.37
N ARG A 267 23.63 -6.99 -10.43
CA ARG A 267 22.85 -8.07 -11.04
C ARG A 267 21.61 -8.39 -10.20
N GLU A 268 21.77 -8.53 -8.89
CA GLU A 268 20.69 -8.81 -7.96
C GLU A 268 19.69 -7.65 -7.92
N MET A 269 20.18 -6.41 -7.88
CA MET A 269 19.35 -5.22 -8.03
C MET A 269 18.42 -5.33 -9.25
N LYS A 270 18.98 -5.66 -10.44
CA LYS A 270 18.21 -5.73 -11.69
C LYS A 270 17.22 -6.89 -11.72
N THR A 271 17.60 -8.05 -11.17
CA THR A 271 16.79 -9.28 -11.29
C THR A 271 15.74 -9.43 -10.19
N LEU A 272 15.92 -8.79 -9.04
CA LEU A 272 14.99 -8.86 -7.91
C LEU A 272 14.27 -7.52 -7.71
N TYR A 273 15.00 -6.48 -7.32
CA TYR A 273 14.41 -5.24 -6.83
C TYR A 273 13.82 -4.34 -7.93
N LEU A 274 14.41 -4.36 -9.12
CA LEU A 274 13.93 -3.54 -10.24
C LEU A 274 12.88 -4.24 -11.11
N GLU A 275 12.78 -5.55 -11.09
CA GLU A 275 11.88 -6.30 -11.96
C GLU A 275 10.38 -5.97 -11.76
N PRO A 276 9.85 -5.83 -10.53
CA PRO A 276 8.46 -5.40 -10.35
C PRO A 276 8.17 -4.02 -10.94
N PHE A 277 9.11 -3.08 -10.79
CA PHE A 277 8.99 -1.73 -11.37
C PHE A 277 9.07 -1.76 -12.89
N ARG A 278 9.98 -2.57 -13.47
CA ARG A 278 10.07 -2.74 -14.93
C ARG A 278 8.72 -3.20 -15.50
N LYS A 279 8.09 -4.20 -14.88
CA LYS A 279 6.74 -4.65 -15.28
C LYS A 279 5.69 -3.55 -15.12
N GLY A 280 5.71 -2.82 -14.03
CA GLY A 280 4.81 -1.70 -13.79
C GLY A 280 4.93 -0.59 -14.87
N ILE A 281 6.13 -0.31 -15.33
CA ILE A 281 6.40 0.74 -16.29
C ILE A 281 6.25 0.24 -17.72
N GLN A 282 6.96 -0.83 -18.11
CA GLN A 282 6.98 -1.28 -19.50
C GLN A 282 5.74 -2.06 -19.91
N GLU A 283 5.12 -2.80 -19.00
CA GLU A 283 3.98 -3.67 -19.32
C GLU A 283 2.63 -3.08 -18.88
N ALA A 284 2.60 -2.23 -17.85
CA ALA A 284 1.37 -1.58 -17.37
C ALA A 284 1.30 -0.09 -17.71
N GLY A 285 2.41 0.55 -18.08
CA GLY A 285 2.42 1.95 -18.50
C GLY A 285 2.12 2.93 -17.37
N ALA A 286 2.69 2.72 -16.17
CA ALA A 286 2.50 3.60 -15.03
C ALA A 286 2.79 5.07 -15.38
N LEU A 287 1.91 5.99 -14.95
CA LEU A 287 2.01 7.42 -15.25
C LEU A 287 2.84 8.20 -14.22
N GLY A 288 3.00 7.67 -13.03
CA GLY A 288 3.89 8.20 -12.00
C GLY A 288 4.87 7.15 -11.49
N VAL A 289 5.90 7.58 -10.78
CA VAL A 289 6.81 6.75 -9.98
C VAL A 289 7.24 7.56 -8.78
N MET A 290 7.23 6.97 -7.58
CA MET A 290 7.75 7.62 -6.38
C MET A 290 9.15 7.09 -6.06
N SER A 291 10.15 8.00 -5.93
CA SER A 291 11.52 7.65 -5.57
C SER A 291 11.65 7.36 -4.07
N SER A 292 12.62 6.52 -3.71
CA SER A 292 12.80 6.01 -2.35
C SER A 292 13.72 6.87 -1.46
N TYR A 293 13.77 6.53 -0.16
CA TYR A 293 14.58 7.22 0.86
C TYR A 293 16.05 6.84 0.91
N ASN A 294 16.37 5.62 0.47
CA ASN A 294 17.69 5.02 0.63
C ASN A 294 18.71 5.55 -0.37
N ASP A 295 19.97 5.33 -0.06
CA ASP A 295 21.06 5.39 -1.02
C ASP A 295 21.35 4.01 -1.63
N TYR A 296 22.04 4.00 -2.75
CA TYR A 296 22.59 2.82 -3.38
C TYR A 296 24.03 3.13 -3.80
N ASP A 297 24.97 2.34 -3.27
CA ASP A 297 26.42 2.58 -3.44
C ASP A 297 26.83 4.02 -3.06
N GLY A 298 26.23 4.52 -1.97
CA GLY A 298 26.49 5.84 -1.42
C GLY A 298 25.74 7.00 -2.07
N GLU A 299 25.05 6.81 -3.20
CA GLU A 299 24.26 7.85 -3.88
C GLU A 299 22.77 7.72 -3.54
N PRO A 300 22.10 8.75 -2.98
CA PRO A 300 20.65 8.71 -2.75
C PRO A 300 19.87 8.51 -4.04
N VAL A 301 18.96 7.54 -4.06
CA VAL A 301 18.19 7.21 -5.27
C VAL A 301 17.40 8.40 -5.79
N SER A 302 16.83 9.23 -4.91
CA SER A 302 16.10 10.45 -5.29
C SER A 302 16.97 11.52 -5.97
N GLY A 303 18.29 11.41 -5.88
CA GLY A 303 19.25 12.29 -6.56
C GLY A 303 20.14 11.59 -7.58
N SER A 304 19.82 10.34 -7.94
CA SER A 304 20.65 9.52 -8.83
C SER A 304 20.21 9.61 -10.29
N TYR A 305 21.08 10.15 -11.14
CA TYR A 305 20.90 10.17 -12.59
C TYR A 305 20.80 8.75 -13.17
N HIS A 306 21.57 7.81 -12.60
CA HIS A 306 21.53 6.40 -13.00
C HIS A 306 20.13 5.80 -12.84
N PHE A 307 19.49 5.97 -11.68
CA PHE A 307 18.16 5.44 -11.46
C PHE A 307 17.09 6.21 -12.21
N LEU A 308 17.02 7.53 -12.03
CA LEU A 308 15.89 8.32 -12.50
C LEU A 308 15.93 8.66 -13.99
N THR A 309 17.12 8.65 -14.62
CA THR A 309 17.26 8.95 -16.03
C THR A 309 17.73 7.76 -16.84
N GLU A 310 18.88 7.14 -16.54
CA GLU A 310 19.41 6.06 -17.38
C GLU A 310 18.51 4.83 -17.34
N ILE A 311 18.17 4.31 -16.15
CA ILE A 311 17.31 3.12 -16.01
C ILE A 311 15.88 3.47 -16.40
N LEU A 312 15.28 4.44 -15.71
CA LEU A 312 13.85 4.70 -15.79
C LEU A 312 13.43 5.24 -17.17
N ARG A 313 14.12 6.28 -17.66
CA ARG A 313 13.75 6.95 -18.93
C ARG A 313 14.43 6.37 -20.15
N GLN A 314 15.75 6.19 -20.12
CA GLN A 314 16.50 5.77 -21.32
C GLN A 314 16.32 4.28 -21.59
N GLN A 315 16.42 3.41 -20.57
CA GLN A 315 16.33 1.95 -20.76
C GLN A 315 14.86 1.47 -20.81
N TRP A 316 14.00 2.00 -19.93
CA TRP A 316 12.61 1.53 -19.84
C TRP A 316 11.60 2.38 -20.60
N GLY A 317 12.00 3.58 -21.07
CA GLY A 317 11.15 4.45 -21.88
C GLY A 317 10.03 5.14 -21.10
N PHE A 318 10.20 5.33 -19.79
CA PHE A 318 9.22 6.00 -18.94
C PHE A 318 8.99 7.45 -19.41
N LYS A 319 7.70 7.82 -19.54
CA LYS A 319 7.27 9.14 -20.04
C LYS A 319 6.42 9.92 -19.04
N GLY A 320 6.17 9.34 -17.87
CA GLY A 320 5.45 9.98 -16.79
C GLY A 320 6.31 10.90 -15.94
N TYR A 321 5.89 11.21 -14.73
CA TYR A 321 6.68 12.01 -13.81
C TYR A 321 7.18 11.21 -12.59
N VAL A 322 8.29 11.64 -12.02
CA VAL A 322 8.85 11.14 -10.77
C VAL A 322 8.49 12.10 -9.64
N VAL A 323 7.79 11.61 -8.63
CA VAL A 323 7.58 12.32 -7.37
C VAL A 323 8.54 11.75 -6.32
N SER A 324 9.09 12.58 -5.42
CA SER A 324 9.87 12.06 -4.29
C SER A 324 8.95 11.48 -3.23
N ASP A 325 9.44 10.53 -2.44
CA ASP A 325 8.85 10.27 -1.14
C ASP A 325 9.01 11.51 -0.24
N SER A 326 8.18 11.61 0.81
CA SER A 326 8.16 12.77 1.70
C SER A 326 9.52 12.94 2.38
N GLU A 327 10.10 14.15 2.31
CA GLU A 327 11.45 14.49 2.82
C GLU A 327 12.64 13.87 2.07
N ALA A 328 12.43 12.94 1.13
CA ALA A 328 13.54 12.25 0.45
C ALA A 328 14.48 13.20 -0.29
N VAL A 329 14.00 14.34 -0.75
CA VAL A 329 14.83 15.40 -1.37
C VAL A 329 15.71 16.05 -0.32
N GLU A 330 15.14 16.50 0.79
CA GLU A 330 15.87 17.17 1.87
C GLU A 330 16.88 16.24 2.54
N PHE A 331 16.66 14.94 2.48
CA PHE A 331 17.61 13.94 3.00
C PHE A 331 18.97 13.97 2.29
N LEU A 332 19.06 14.44 1.04
CA LEU A 332 20.34 14.61 0.38
C LEU A 332 21.25 15.57 1.18
N HIS A 333 20.65 16.62 1.75
CA HIS A 333 21.35 17.63 2.57
C HIS A 333 21.43 17.20 4.05
N THR A 334 20.31 16.78 4.65
CA THR A 334 20.19 16.61 6.11
C THR A 334 20.67 15.25 6.60
N LYS A 335 20.42 14.17 5.87
CA LYS A 335 20.68 12.77 6.25
C LYS A 335 21.86 12.16 5.51
N HIS A 336 21.86 12.19 4.19
CA HIS A 336 22.95 11.63 3.35
C HIS A 336 24.17 12.55 3.34
N ARG A 337 23.97 13.86 3.48
CA ARG A 337 24.98 14.90 3.53
C ARG A 337 25.93 14.92 2.33
N ILE A 338 25.35 14.76 1.14
CA ILE A 338 26.10 14.79 -0.14
C ILE A 338 26.00 16.15 -0.83
N THR A 339 25.05 16.99 -0.43
CA THR A 339 24.88 18.36 -0.95
C THR A 339 25.07 19.36 0.20
N PRO A 340 26.01 20.32 0.07
CA PRO A 340 26.31 21.29 1.13
C PRO A 340 25.26 22.40 1.26
N THR A 341 24.47 22.69 0.19
CA THR A 341 23.43 23.73 0.21
C THR A 341 22.11 23.21 -0.37
N GLU A 342 21.02 23.93 -0.08
CA GLU A 342 19.69 23.63 -0.63
C GLU A 342 19.62 23.84 -2.15
N GLU A 343 20.39 24.79 -2.69
CA GLU A 343 20.51 25.02 -4.14
C GLU A 343 21.17 23.85 -4.84
N GLU A 344 22.22 23.28 -4.26
CA GLU A 344 22.88 22.08 -4.81
C GLU A 344 22.00 20.84 -4.67
N MET A 345 21.26 20.71 -3.57
CA MET A 345 20.26 19.68 -3.39
C MET A 345 19.18 19.76 -4.50
N ALA A 346 18.59 20.95 -4.71
CA ALA A 346 17.59 21.16 -5.75
C ALA A 346 18.17 20.87 -7.15
N ALA A 347 19.40 21.32 -7.41
CA ALA A 347 20.08 21.09 -8.68
C ALA A 347 20.33 19.59 -8.92
N GLN A 348 20.81 18.86 -7.92
CA GLN A 348 21.09 17.43 -8.05
C GLN A 348 19.83 16.64 -8.39
N VAL A 349 18.74 16.80 -7.63
CA VAL A 349 17.53 16.00 -7.85
C VAL A 349 16.87 16.31 -9.19
N VAL A 350 16.80 17.58 -9.61
CA VAL A 350 16.18 17.98 -10.89
C VAL A 350 17.01 17.50 -12.10
N ASN A 351 18.34 17.65 -12.04
CA ASN A 351 19.24 17.15 -13.08
C ASN A 351 19.23 15.61 -13.13
N ALA A 352 19.06 14.92 -11.99
CA ALA A 352 18.94 13.47 -11.93
C ALA A 352 17.65 12.95 -12.59
N GLY A 353 16.57 13.75 -12.56
CA GLY A 353 15.31 13.34 -13.19
C GLY A 353 14.08 13.45 -12.31
N LEU A 354 14.16 14.03 -11.12
CA LEU A 354 13.00 14.28 -10.27
C LEU A 354 12.12 15.38 -10.88
N ASN A 355 10.80 15.18 -10.83
CA ASN A 355 9.82 16.16 -11.31
C ASN A 355 9.16 16.93 -10.17
N ILE A 356 8.68 16.24 -9.13
CA ILE A 356 7.90 16.84 -8.06
C ILE A 356 8.53 16.47 -6.71
N ARG A 357 8.84 17.50 -5.92
CA ARG A 357 9.26 17.32 -4.52
C ARG A 357 8.04 17.19 -3.62
N THR A 358 8.03 16.18 -2.76
CA THR A 358 7.00 15.96 -1.72
C THR A 358 7.60 16.12 -0.33
N ASN A 359 6.93 16.90 0.53
CA ASN A 359 7.34 17.07 1.93
C ASN A 359 6.20 17.68 2.76
N PHE A 360 6.22 17.45 4.07
CA PHE A 360 5.31 18.05 5.06
C PHE A 360 5.68 19.48 5.44
N THR A 361 6.55 20.14 4.68
CA THR A 361 6.93 21.54 4.81
C THR A 361 6.35 22.37 3.66
N PRO A 362 6.26 23.71 3.82
CA PRO A 362 5.72 24.56 2.78
C PRO A 362 6.49 24.43 1.45
N PRO A 363 5.82 24.51 0.27
CA PRO A 363 6.45 24.30 -1.03
C PRO A 363 7.56 25.32 -1.34
N GLN A 364 7.51 26.54 -0.79
CA GLN A 364 8.55 27.55 -0.94
C GLN A 364 9.93 27.10 -0.45
N ASP A 365 9.99 26.15 0.49
CA ASP A 365 11.25 25.63 1.04
C ASP A 365 12.06 24.88 -0.03
N PHE A 366 11.41 24.41 -1.08
CA PHE A 366 12.06 23.83 -2.26
C PHE A 366 12.07 24.80 -3.46
N ILE A 367 10.96 25.49 -3.72
CA ILE A 367 10.80 26.33 -4.92
C ILE A 367 11.82 27.49 -4.91
N LEU A 368 12.08 28.10 -3.75
CA LEU A 368 13.02 29.22 -3.68
C LEU A 368 14.49 28.79 -3.90
N PRO A 369 15.01 27.73 -3.27
CA PRO A 369 16.32 27.15 -3.61
C PRO A 369 16.41 26.73 -5.10
N LEU A 370 15.34 26.12 -5.66
CA LEU A 370 15.29 25.75 -7.07
C LEU A 370 15.46 26.96 -8.00
N ARG A 371 14.75 28.06 -7.73
CA ARG A 371 14.89 29.32 -8.51
C ARG A 371 16.30 29.89 -8.41
N ARG A 372 16.93 29.86 -7.22
CA ARG A 372 18.32 30.29 -7.04
C ARG A 372 19.28 29.39 -7.83
N ALA A 373 19.12 28.07 -7.77
CA ALA A 373 19.96 27.13 -8.53
C ALA A 373 19.86 27.35 -10.06
N ILE A 374 18.67 27.70 -10.57
CA ILE A 374 18.48 28.08 -11.98
C ILE A 374 19.19 29.39 -12.29
N SER A 375 19.04 30.41 -11.45
CA SER A 375 19.70 31.72 -11.66
C SER A 375 21.22 31.65 -11.62
N GLU A 376 21.78 30.70 -10.88
CA GLU A 376 23.20 30.38 -10.78
C GLU A 376 23.70 29.47 -11.94
N GLY A 377 22.82 29.07 -12.84
CA GLY A 377 23.16 28.21 -13.97
C GLY A 377 23.41 26.73 -13.62
N LYS A 378 23.08 26.30 -12.40
CA LYS A 378 23.21 24.90 -11.95
C LYS A 378 22.16 23.98 -12.59
N ILE A 379 21.05 24.55 -13.04
CA ILE A 379 20.00 23.87 -13.80
C ILE A 379 19.74 24.66 -15.09
N SER A 380 19.79 23.99 -16.24
CA SER A 380 19.45 24.62 -17.50
C SER A 380 17.93 24.82 -17.65
N LEU A 381 17.52 25.87 -18.40
CA LEU A 381 16.10 26.05 -18.73
C LEU A 381 15.56 24.87 -19.54
N TYR A 382 16.39 24.23 -20.35
CA TYR A 382 16.01 23.02 -21.08
C TYR A 382 15.68 21.86 -20.13
N THR A 383 16.50 21.63 -19.10
CA THR A 383 16.22 20.60 -18.08
C THR A 383 14.91 20.91 -17.33
N LEU A 384 14.72 22.17 -16.94
CA LEU A 384 13.48 22.63 -16.30
C LEU A 384 12.26 22.33 -17.17
N ASP A 385 12.32 22.72 -18.46
CA ASP A 385 11.23 22.53 -19.41
C ASP A 385 10.92 21.05 -19.66
N GLN A 386 11.93 20.19 -19.69
CA GLN A 386 11.71 18.75 -19.74
C GLN A 386 10.96 18.23 -18.52
N ARG A 387 11.40 18.60 -17.31
CA ARG A 387 10.76 18.15 -16.05
C ARG A 387 9.32 18.64 -15.95
N VAL A 388 9.06 19.90 -16.26
CA VAL A 388 7.71 20.49 -16.25
C VAL A 388 6.84 19.88 -17.35
N GLY A 389 7.39 19.69 -18.55
CA GLY A 389 6.68 19.06 -19.66
C GLY A 389 6.18 17.63 -19.34
N GLU A 390 6.98 16.85 -18.60
CA GLU A 390 6.57 15.52 -18.13
C GLU A 390 5.38 15.60 -17.16
N ILE A 391 5.34 16.58 -16.25
CA ILE A 391 4.21 16.82 -15.34
C ILE A 391 2.96 17.21 -16.13
N LEU A 392 3.08 18.19 -17.03
CA LEU A 392 1.97 18.68 -17.83
C LEU A 392 1.39 17.55 -18.72
N ARG A 393 2.25 16.74 -19.33
CA ARG A 393 1.82 15.58 -20.13
C ARG A 393 0.88 14.67 -19.35
N VAL A 394 1.24 14.32 -18.10
CA VAL A 394 0.37 13.49 -17.25
C VAL A 394 -0.95 14.21 -16.94
N LYS A 395 -0.93 15.50 -16.61
CA LYS A 395 -2.16 16.30 -16.41
C LYS A 395 -3.07 16.32 -17.64
N PHE A 396 -2.50 16.41 -18.85
CA PHE A 396 -3.26 16.29 -20.10
C PHE A 396 -3.80 14.87 -20.31
N MET A 397 -3.00 13.82 -20.04
CA MET A 397 -3.45 12.43 -20.15
C MET A 397 -4.58 12.09 -19.16
N LEU A 398 -4.60 12.73 -17.99
CA LEU A 398 -5.69 12.63 -17.01
C LEU A 398 -6.94 13.43 -17.42
N GLY A 399 -6.90 14.18 -18.52
CA GLY A 399 -8.01 14.99 -18.99
C GLY A 399 -8.32 16.22 -18.14
N LEU A 400 -7.40 16.66 -17.28
CA LEU A 400 -7.64 17.79 -16.36
C LEU A 400 -7.86 19.11 -17.08
N PHE A 401 -7.32 19.27 -18.29
CA PHE A 401 -7.57 20.45 -19.14
C PHE A 401 -8.84 20.35 -19.98
N ASP A 402 -9.51 19.19 -19.97
CA ASP A 402 -10.78 18.99 -20.68
C ASP A 402 -11.95 18.98 -19.67
N ASN A 403 -11.74 18.40 -18.50
CA ASN A 403 -12.61 18.46 -17.32
C ASN A 403 -11.77 18.56 -16.04
N PRO A 404 -11.55 19.76 -15.48
CA PRO A 404 -10.77 19.94 -14.25
C PRO A 404 -11.50 19.49 -12.97
N TYR A 405 -12.79 19.13 -13.04
CA TYR A 405 -13.62 18.77 -11.90
C TYR A 405 -14.04 17.30 -11.92
N PRO A 406 -13.12 16.34 -11.68
CA PRO A 406 -13.46 14.93 -11.67
C PRO A 406 -14.46 14.61 -10.55
N GLY A 407 -15.40 13.70 -10.81
CA GLY A 407 -16.42 13.28 -9.85
C GLY A 407 -17.73 14.07 -9.87
N ASP A 408 -17.86 15.14 -10.67
CA ASP A 408 -19.10 15.94 -10.75
C ASP A 408 -20.34 15.15 -11.19
N ASP A 409 -20.16 14.13 -12.02
CA ASP A 409 -21.20 13.25 -12.56
C ASP A 409 -21.49 12.03 -11.68
N ARG A 410 -20.78 11.89 -10.55
CA ARG A 410 -20.91 10.77 -9.63
C ARG A 410 -21.53 11.19 -8.29
N HIS A 411 -22.32 10.29 -7.72
CA HIS A 411 -22.87 10.47 -6.37
C HIS A 411 -21.99 9.70 -5.38
N PRO A 412 -21.01 10.32 -4.72
CA PRO A 412 -20.03 9.62 -3.91
C PRO A 412 -20.66 8.78 -2.79
N GLU A 413 -21.79 9.22 -2.22
CA GLU A 413 -22.55 8.48 -1.21
C GLU A 413 -23.10 7.13 -1.71
N THR A 414 -23.25 6.95 -3.03
CA THR A 414 -23.72 5.67 -3.63
C THR A 414 -22.60 4.84 -4.17
N VAL A 415 -21.42 5.41 -4.38
CA VAL A 415 -20.23 4.72 -4.90
C VAL A 415 -19.34 4.22 -3.77
N VAL A 416 -18.96 5.12 -2.84
CA VAL A 416 -18.00 4.80 -1.79
C VAL A 416 -18.59 3.79 -0.81
N HIS A 417 -17.83 2.70 -0.57
CA HIS A 417 -18.18 1.63 0.37
C HIS A 417 -19.56 0.99 0.11
N ASN A 418 -19.98 0.87 -1.14
CA ASN A 418 -21.23 0.23 -1.49
C ASN A 418 -21.16 -1.32 -1.32
N ALA A 419 -22.32 -2.00 -1.41
CA ALA A 419 -22.41 -3.43 -1.18
C ALA A 419 -21.50 -4.26 -2.13
N ALA A 420 -21.40 -3.87 -3.40
CA ALA A 420 -20.54 -4.58 -4.36
C ALA A 420 -19.05 -4.43 -4.01
N HIS A 421 -18.63 -3.26 -3.54
CA HIS A 421 -17.26 -3.02 -3.06
C HIS A 421 -16.96 -3.86 -1.81
N GLN A 422 -17.90 -3.95 -0.88
CA GLN A 422 -17.79 -4.78 0.33
C GLN A 422 -17.69 -6.28 -0.02
N GLU A 423 -18.41 -6.74 -1.05
CA GLU A 423 -18.28 -8.14 -1.53
C GLU A 423 -16.87 -8.45 -2.03
N VAL A 424 -16.23 -7.53 -2.76
CA VAL A 424 -14.84 -7.69 -3.19
C VAL A 424 -13.89 -7.70 -1.98
N SER A 425 -14.14 -6.85 -0.97
CA SER A 425 -13.35 -6.83 0.27
C SER A 425 -13.48 -8.14 1.05
N MET A 426 -14.70 -8.65 1.23
CA MET A 426 -14.92 -9.96 1.87
C MET A 426 -14.22 -11.09 1.11
N LYS A 427 -14.32 -11.11 -0.22
CA LYS A 427 -13.63 -12.09 -1.07
C LYS A 427 -12.12 -12.02 -0.87
N ALA A 428 -11.55 -10.82 -0.87
CA ALA A 428 -10.13 -10.61 -0.66
C ALA A 428 -9.69 -11.09 0.73
N ALA A 429 -10.47 -10.80 1.79
CA ALA A 429 -10.20 -11.27 3.13
C ALA A 429 -10.20 -12.81 3.22
N LEU A 430 -11.15 -13.47 2.60
CA LEU A 430 -11.24 -14.94 2.58
C LEU A 430 -10.06 -15.58 1.82
N GLU A 431 -9.74 -15.05 0.64
CA GLU A 431 -8.68 -15.59 -0.22
C GLU A 431 -7.26 -15.33 0.31
N SER A 432 -7.09 -14.35 1.21
CA SER A 432 -5.80 -14.04 1.82
C SER A 432 -5.39 -15.00 2.94
N ILE A 433 -6.34 -15.70 3.57
CA ILE A 433 -6.07 -16.54 4.74
C ILE A 433 -5.35 -17.82 4.33
N VAL A 434 -4.25 -18.11 5.04
CA VAL A 434 -3.40 -19.29 4.81
C VAL A 434 -3.51 -20.28 5.97
N LEU A 435 -3.85 -21.52 5.66
CA LEU A 435 -3.83 -22.61 6.65
C LEU A 435 -2.39 -23.17 6.70
N LEU A 436 -1.68 -22.93 7.82
CA LEU A 436 -0.29 -23.35 7.99
C LEU A 436 -0.17 -24.77 8.57
N LYS A 437 -1.09 -25.17 9.44
CA LYS A 437 -1.07 -26.47 10.11
C LYS A 437 -2.48 -26.94 10.43
N ASN A 438 -2.74 -28.24 10.26
CA ASN A 438 -4.03 -28.85 10.60
C ASN A 438 -3.87 -30.34 10.94
N GLU A 439 -3.31 -30.64 12.13
CA GLU A 439 -3.13 -32.02 12.60
C GLU A 439 -4.46 -32.63 13.03
N ASN A 440 -4.63 -33.90 12.75
CA ASN A 440 -5.82 -34.69 13.09
C ASN A 440 -7.15 -34.07 12.60
N GLN A 441 -7.09 -33.26 11.52
CA GLN A 441 -8.27 -32.56 10.96
C GLN A 441 -9.01 -31.73 12.05
N MET A 442 -8.24 -31.06 12.91
CA MET A 442 -8.79 -30.21 13.98
C MET A 442 -9.66 -29.08 13.40
N LEU A 443 -9.27 -28.53 12.27
CA LEU A 443 -10.08 -27.60 11.49
C LEU A 443 -10.73 -28.33 10.30
N PRO A 444 -11.94 -27.97 9.93
CA PRO A 444 -12.80 -26.95 10.53
C PRO A 444 -13.39 -27.41 11.85
N LEU A 445 -13.62 -26.45 12.77
CA LEU A 445 -14.24 -26.65 14.06
C LEU A 445 -15.72 -27.03 13.93
N SER A 446 -16.23 -27.78 14.92
CA SER A 446 -17.66 -28.08 14.99
C SER A 446 -18.47 -26.81 15.33
N LYS A 447 -19.56 -26.60 14.60
CA LYS A 447 -20.55 -25.55 14.90
C LYS A 447 -21.40 -25.83 16.16
N SER A 448 -21.25 -27.01 16.78
CA SER A 448 -21.95 -27.41 18.02
C SER A 448 -21.12 -27.15 19.30
N LEU A 449 -19.99 -26.43 19.19
CA LEU A 449 -19.25 -25.99 20.37
C LEU A 449 -20.11 -25.05 21.23
N ASN A 450 -20.10 -25.25 22.54
CA ASN A 450 -20.94 -24.48 23.47
C ASN A 450 -20.16 -23.32 24.12
N LYS A 451 -18.88 -23.54 24.46
CA LYS A 451 -18.05 -22.56 25.17
C LYS A 451 -16.75 -22.37 24.45
N ILE A 452 -16.50 -21.14 23.97
CA ILE A 452 -15.33 -20.79 23.19
C ILE A 452 -14.59 -19.65 23.89
N ALA A 453 -13.32 -19.87 24.22
CA ALA A 453 -12.41 -18.83 24.68
C ALA A 453 -11.70 -18.20 23.45
N VAL A 454 -11.88 -16.91 23.23
CA VAL A 454 -11.10 -16.12 22.25
C VAL A 454 -10.10 -15.29 23.04
N ILE A 455 -8.82 -15.59 22.87
CA ILE A 455 -7.76 -15.08 23.75
C ILE A 455 -6.69 -14.39 22.89
N GLY A 456 -6.23 -13.24 23.33
CA GLY A 456 -5.07 -12.58 22.73
C GLY A 456 -5.26 -11.10 22.46
N PRO A 457 -4.14 -10.36 22.31
CA PRO A 457 -4.17 -8.91 22.18
C PRO A 457 -4.81 -8.44 20.86
N ASN A 458 -4.76 -9.23 19.79
CA ASN A 458 -5.35 -8.89 18.49
C ASN A 458 -6.80 -9.41 18.33
N ALA A 459 -7.36 -10.08 19.34
CA ALA A 459 -8.71 -10.67 19.26
C ALA A 459 -9.82 -9.60 19.19
N GLU A 460 -9.64 -8.47 19.88
CA GLU A 460 -10.60 -7.35 19.98
C GLU A 460 -9.95 -6.01 19.62
N GLU A 461 -8.80 -6.04 18.94
CA GLU A 461 -8.10 -4.84 18.49
C GLU A 461 -8.67 -4.35 17.15
N VAL A 462 -8.88 -3.03 17.02
CA VAL A 462 -9.30 -2.37 15.79
C VAL A 462 -8.28 -1.34 15.33
N LYS A 463 -7.93 -0.39 16.22
CA LYS A 463 -7.15 0.79 15.87
C LYS A 463 -5.77 0.41 15.30
N GLU A 464 -5.06 -0.46 15.99
CA GLU A 464 -3.69 -0.83 15.62
C GLU A 464 -3.64 -1.90 14.51
N LEU A 465 -4.81 -2.36 14.00
CA LEU A 465 -4.95 -3.28 12.86
C LEU A 465 -5.42 -2.58 11.58
N THR A 466 -5.62 -1.26 11.62
CA THR A 466 -5.99 -0.51 10.43
C THR A 466 -4.88 -0.45 9.38
N CYS A 467 -3.61 -0.51 9.80
CA CYS A 467 -2.44 -0.39 8.94
C CYS A 467 -2.43 0.91 8.11
N ARG A 468 -1.27 1.52 7.92
CA ARG A 468 -1.14 2.78 7.17
C ARG A 468 -1.54 2.65 5.70
N TYR A 469 -1.77 3.78 5.06
CA TYR A 469 -2.02 3.93 3.62
C TYR A 469 -3.29 3.23 3.13
N GLY A 470 -4.29 3.12 3.99
CA GLY A 470 -5.62 2.60 3.72
C GLY A 470 -6.72 3.44 4.37
N PRO A 471 -7.97 3.02 4.24
CA PRO A 471 -9.13 3.76 4.76
C PRO A 471 -9.07 4.06 6.25
N ALA A 472 -9.38 5.30 6.61
CA ALA A 472 -9.61 5.69 8.00
C ALA A 472 -11.03 5.35 8.44
N HIS A 473 -11.22 5.01 9.71
CA HIS A 473 -12.54 4.74 10.31
C HIS A 473 -13.37 3.66 9.57
N ALA A 474 -12.71 2.70 8.93
CA ALA A 474 -13.39 1.55 8.34
C ALA A 474 -14.09 0.72 9.43
N PRO A 475 -15.26 0.12 9.14
CA PRO A 475 -16.03 -0.66 10.12
C PRO A 475 -15.44 -2.06 10.32
N ILE A 476 -14.24 -2.15 10.89
CA ILE A 476 -13.53 -3.42 11.09
C ILE A 476 -14.29 -4.29 12.08
N LYS A 477 -14.62 -5.51 11.66
CA LYS A 477 -15.16 -6.54 12.52
C LYS A 477 -14.02 -7.32 13.19
N THR A 478 -13.91 -7.26 14.53
CA THR A 478 -12.86 -7.98 15.27
C THR A 478 -13.03 -9.49 15.22
N VAL A 479 -11.97 -10.25 15.54
CA VAL A 479 -12.04 -11.72 15.53
C VAL A 479 -13.04 -12.22 16.57
N TYR A 480 -13.03 -11.63 17.76
CA TYR A 480 -13.99 -11.96 18.82
C TYR A 480 -15.43 -11.69 18.38
N GLN A 481 -15.72 -10.51 17.84
CA GLN A 481 -17.06 -10.15 17.35
C GLN A 481 -17.50 -11.08 16.21
N GLY A 482 -16.61 -11.36 15.26
CA GLY A 482 -16.91 -12.24 14.13
C GLY A 482 -17.27 -13.66 14.56
N ILE A 483 -16.55 -14.25 15.51
CA ILE A 483 -16.85 -15.59 16.04
C ILE A 483 -18.16 -15.57 16.83
N LYS A 484 -18.38 -14.56 17.68
CA LYS A 484 -19.59 -14.41 18.49
C LYS A 484 -20.86 -14.26 17.63
N GLU A 485 -20.80 -13.47 16.58
CA GLU A 485 -21.92 -13.31 15.64
C GLU A 485 -22.16 -14.57 14.80
N TYR A 486 -21.08 -15.29 14.46
CA TYR A 486 -21.15 -16.50 13.67
C TYR A 486 -21.79 -17.67 14.44
N LEU A 487 -21.59 -17.75 15.75
CA LEU A 487 -22.15 -18.76 16.64
C LEU A 487 -23.03 -18.13 17.75
N PRO A 488 -24.22 -17.62 17.39
CA PRO A 488 -25.05 -16.85 18.32
C PRO A 488 -25.58 -17.68 19.52
N ASN A 489 -25.53 -19.00 19.42
CA ASN A 489 -25.99 -19.93 20.48
C ASN A 489 -24.84 -20.42 21.38
N ALA A 490 -23.59 -20.12 21.06
CA ALA A 490 -22.44 -20.46 21.88
C ALA A 490 -22.10 -19.35 22.88
N GLU A 491 -21.58 -19.73 24.05
CA GLU A 491 -20.96 -18.80 24.99
C GLU A 491 -19.53 -18.49 24.48
N VAL A 492 -19.38 -17.35 23.78
CA VAL A 492 -18.09 -16.89 23.31
C VAL A 492 -17.57 -15.81 24.26
N SER A 493 -16.49 -16.08 24.93
CA SER A 493 -15.89 -15.20 25.94
C SER A 493 -14.49 -14.76 25.52
N TYR A 494 -14.09 -13.57 25.96
CA TYR A 494 -12.82 -12.91 25.57
C TYR A 494 -11.92 -12.67 26.79
N ALA A 495 -10.63 -12.92 26.62
CA ALA A 495 -9.58 -12.46 27.52
C ALA A 495 -8.40 -11.92 26.70
N LYS A 496 -7.88 -10.75 27.07
CA LYS A 496 -6.73 -10.16 26.37
C LYS A 496 -5.45 -10.97 26.55
N GLY A 497 -5.21 -11.52 27.73
CA GLY A 497 -4.08 -12.37 28.08
C GLY A 497 -2.73 -11.65 28.19
N CYS A 498 -2.40 -10.77 27.24
CA CYS A 498 -1.20 -9.91 27.28
C CYS A 498 -1.37 -8.68 26.39
N ASN A 499 -0.42 -7.77 26.43
CA ASN A 499 -0.29 -6.71 25.42
C ASN A 499 0.57 -7.20 24.23
N ILE A 500 0.47 -6.53 23.07
CA ILE A 500 1.32 -6.81 21.89
C ILE A 500 2.80 -6.59 22.23
N ILE A 501 3.11 -5.48 22.90
CA ILE A 501 4.44 -5.15 23.40
C ILE A 501 4.38 -4.99 24.91
N ASP A 502 5.42 -5.39 25.61
CA ASP A 502 5.58 -5.11 27.03
C ASP A 502 6.19 -3.72 27.27
N LYS A 503 6.28 -3.31 28.52
CA LYS A 503 6.79 -1.96 28.88
C LYS A 503 8.30 -1.78 28.65
N TYR A 504 9.04 -2.85 28.41
CA TYR A 504 10.48 -2.84 28.17
C TYR A 504 10.83 -3.00 26.69
N PHE A 505 9.80 -3.13 25.82
CA PHE A 505 10.04 -3.21 24.37
C PHE A 505 10.76 -1.95 23.85
N PRO A 506 11.80 -2.04 22.99
CA PRO A 506 12.33 -3.27 22.35
C PRO A 506 13.40 -4.03 23.16
N GLU A 507 13.87 -3.54 24.33
CA GLU A 507 14.95 -4.18 25.10
C GLU A 507 14.58 -5.61 25.54
N SER A 508 13.29 -5.89 25.77
CA SER A 508 12.81 -7.23 26.12
C SER A 508 12.99 -8.28 25.01
N GLU A 509 13.28 -7.87 23.78
CA GLU A 509 13.70 -8.78 22.71
C GLU A 509 15.17 -9.23 22.84
N LEU A 510 15.98 -8.52 23.62
CA LEU A 510 17.42 -8.77 23.76
C LEU A 510 17.75 -9.63 24.98
N TYR A 511 16.93 -9.57 26.01
CA TYR A 511 17.12 -10.34 27.25
C TYR A 511 15.78 -10.67 27.91
N ASN A 512 15.80 -11.78 28.68
CA ASN A 512 14.59 -12.24 29.37
C ASN A 512 14.26 -11.29 30.56
N VAL A 513 13.13 -10.62 30.48
CA VAL A 513 12.56 -9.80 31.56
C VAL A 513 11.47 -10.61 32.26
N PRO A 514 11.52 -10.78 33.59
CA PRO A 514 10.47 -11.47 34.33
C PRO A 514 9.11 -10.80 34.15
N LEU A 515 8.04 -11.61 34.20
CA LEU A 515 6.66 -11.10 34.22
C LEU A 515 6.45 -10.23 35.46
N ASP A 516 5.80 -9.10 35.30
CA ASP A 516 5.29 -8.33 36.41
C ASP A 516 3.93 -8.87 36.91
N THR A 517 3.45 -8.34 38.04
CA THR A 517 2.20 -8.80 38.65
C THR A 517 0.98 -8.62 37.74
N GLN A 518 0.96 -7.54 36.95
CA GLN A 518 -0.15 -7.27 36.02
C GLN A 518 -0.11 -8.21 34.82
N GLU A 519 1.07 -8.41 34.23
CA GLU A 519 1.27 -9.35 33.12
C GLU A 519 0.87 -10.80 33.55
N GLN A 520 1.31 -11.21 34.75
CA GLN A 520 0.93 -12.51 35.29
C GLN A 520 -0.58 -12.63 35.54
N ALA A 521 -1.22 -11.57 36.02
CA ALA A 521 -2.67 -11.56 36.26
C ALA A 521 -3.46 -11.71 34.95
N MET A 522 -3.04 -11.02 33.89
CA MET A 522 -3.66 -11.12 32.55
C MET A 522 -3.52 -12.54 31.98
N ILE A 523 -2.35 -13.16 32.10
CA ILE A 523 -2.14 -14.55 31.65
C ILE A 523 -3.02 -15.51 32.48
N ASN A 524 -3.09 -15.34 33.81
CA ASN A 524 -3.91 -16.19 34.67
C ASN A 524 -5.40 -16.09 34.32
N GLU A 525 -5.94 -14.89 34.05
CA GLU A 525 -7.32 -14.70 33.58
C GLU A 525 -7.59 -15.50 32.30
N ALA A 526 -6.69 -15.41 31.32
CA ALA A 526 -6.80 -16.15 30.05
C ALA A 526 -6.75 -17.69 30.28
N VAL A 527 -5.90 -18.16 31.19
CA VAL A 527 -5.79 -19.57 31.56
C VAL A 527 -7.08 -20.07 32.22
N GLU A 528 -7.64 -19.30 33.15
CA GLU A 528 -8.91 -19.71 33.82
C GLU A 528 -10.07 -19.72 32.80
N LEU A 529 -10.14 -18.76 31.87
CA LEU A 529 -11.12 -18.79 30.80
C LEU A 529 -10.95 -20.01 29.90
N ALA A 530 -9.73 -20.36 29.53
CA ALA A 530 -9.45 -21.55 28.71
C ALA A 530 -9.89 -22.85 29.41
N LYS A 531 -9.64 -23.01 30.73
CA LYS A 531 -10.00 -24.19 31.51
C LYS A 531 -11.51 -24.50 31.49
N VAL A 532 -12.35 -23.47 31.47
CA VAL A 532 -13.82 -23.64 31.50
C VAL A 532 -14.46 -23.69 30.11
N SER A 533 -13.66 -23.57 29.05
CA SER A 533 -14.10 -23.58 27.67
C SER A 533 -13.88 -24.94 27.00
N ASP A 534 -14.61 -25.23 25.93
CA ASP A 534 -14.41 -26.43 25.10
C ASP A 534 -13.14 -26.32 24.24
N ILE A 535 -12.80 -25.09 23.82
CA ILE A 535 -11.66 -24.79 22.99
C ILE A 535 -11.15 -23.37 23.28
N ALA A 536 -9.84 -23.16 23.10
CA ALA A 536 -9.20 -21.86 23.10
C ALA A 536 -8.73 -21.47 21.68
N ILE A 537 -9.18 -20.33 21.19
CA ILE A 537 -8.73 -19.71 19.95
C ILE A 537 -7.83 -18.54 20.33
N LEU A 538 -6.51 -18.70 20.15
CA LEU A 538 -5.55 -17.65 20.44
C LEU A 538 -5.34 -16.78 19.20
N VAL A 539 -5.43 -15.47 19.37
CA VAL A 539 -5.25 -14.48 18.30
C VAL A 539 -4.02 -13.64 18.63
N LEU A 540 -2.90 -14.04 18.07
CA LEU A 540 -1.56 -13.50 18.34
C LEU A 540 -0.94 -12.91 17.09
N GLY A 541 0.24 -12.28 17.23
CA GLY A 541 1.04 -11.76 16.12
C GLY A 541 1.50 -10.32 16.33
N GLY A 542 1.42 -9.50 15.28
CA GLY A 542 1.82 -8.10 15.28
C GLY A 542 0.66 -7.14 15.03
N ASN A 543 0.95 -5.86 15.16
CA ASN A 543 0.07 -4.77 14.72
C ASN A 543 0.93 -3.51 14.44
N GLU A 544 0.35 -2.33 14.26
CA GLU A 544 1.10 -1.10 13.96
C GLU A 544 2.18 -0.73 15.00
N LYS A 545 2.19 -1.33 16.17
CA LYS A 545 3.27 -1.16 17.16
C LYS A 545 4.52 -1.97 16.84
N THR A 546 4.44 -2.91 15.90
CA THR A 546 5.53 -3.86 15.62
C THR A 546 5.85 -4.02 14.14
N VAL A 547 4.94 -3.63 13.24
CA VAL A 547 5.09 -3.79 11.79
C VAL A 547 4.43 -2.63 11.03
N ARG A 548 5.24 -1.68 10.61
CA ARG A 548 4.93 -0.55 9.76
C ARG A 548 6.20 0.20 9.41
N GLU A 549 6.09 1.28 8.64
CA GLU A 549 7.17 2.23 8.44
C GLU A 549 7.82 2.67 9.77
N GLU A 550 9.14 2.77 9.79
CA GLU A 550 10.00 3.04 10.95
C GLU A 550 10.08 1.91 12.00
N PHE A 551 9.42 0.77 11.79
CA PHE A 551 9.36 -0.35 12.74
C PHE A 551 10.03 -1.61 12.21
N SER A 552 11.25 -1.47 11.66
CA SER A 552 12.12 -2.61 11.40
C SER A 552 12.57 -3.25 12.71
N ARG A 553 12.69 -4.58 12.73
CA ARG A 553 12.99 -5.36 13.93
C ARG A 553 14.29 -6.15 13.80
N THR A 554 14.91 -6.45 14.93
CA THR A 554 16.08 -7.32 15.05
C THR A 554 15.72 -8.76 15.44
N SER A 555 14.47 -8.98 15.88
CA SER A 555 13.89 -10.29 16.18
C SER A 555 12.67 -10.55 15.28
N LEU A 556 12.39 -11.81 14.99
CA LEU A 556 11.18 -12.27 14.30
C LEU A 556 10.25 -13.09 15.21
N ASP A 557 10.57 -13.21 16.50
CA ASP A 557 9.76 -13.90 17.48
C ASP A 557 8.49 -13.09 17.83
N LEU A 558 7.52 -13.74 18.44
CA LEU A 558 6.33 -13.08 18.96
C LEU A 558 6.74 -12.03 20.00
N CYS A 559 6.28 -10.78 19.82
CA CYS A 559 6.60 -9.67 20.71
C CYS A 559 5.97 -9.84 22.10
N GLY A 560 6.56 -9.19 23.08
CA GLY A 560 6.02 -9.10 24.44
C GLY A 560 5.84 -10.45 25.12
N ARG A 561 4.68 -10.67 25.70
CA ARG A 561 4.38 -11.88 26.49
C ARG A 561 3.56 -12.92 25.74
N GLN A 562 3.46 -12.81 24.42
CA GLN A 562 2.59 -13.67 23.62
C GLN A 562 3.03 -15.14 23.63
N GLN A 563 4.34 -15.42 23.67
CA GLN A 563 4.85 -16.79 23.78
C GLN A 563 4.49 -17.41 25.12
N GLN A 564 4.67 -16.68 26.24
CA GLN A 564 4.31 -17.15 27.58
C GLN A 564 2.79 -17.39 27.70
N LEU A 565 1.98 -16.50 27.13
CA LEU A 565 0.52 -16.69 27.10
C LEU A 565 0.14 -17.96 26.33
N LEU A 566 0.71 -18.18 25.15
CA LEU A 566 0.46 -19.36 24.33
C LEU A 566 0.80 -20.66 25.08
N GLU A 567 1.98 -20.72 25.71
CA GLU A 567 2.43 -21.88 26.49
C GLU A 567 1.54 -22.13 27.71
N ALA A 568 1.14 -21.07 28.43
CA ALA A 568 0.30 -21.17 29.59
C ALA A 568 -1.12 -21.69 29.25
N VAL A 569 -1.71 -21.20 28.16
CA VAL A 569 -3.01 -21.67 27.70
C VAL A 569 -2.90 -23.11 27.17
N TYR A 570 -1.88 -23.45 26.42
CA TYR A 570 -1.65 -24.83 25.96
C TYR A 570 -1.49 -25.82 27.13
N ALA A 571 -0.81 -25.39 28.18
CA ALA A 571 -0.63 -26.23 29.40
C ALA A 571 -1.93 -26.58 30.14
N THR A 572 -3.06 -25.93 29.83
CA THR A 572 -4.38 -26.31 30.37
C THR A 572 -4.86 -27.65 29.84
N GLY A 573 -4.27 -28.18 28.77
CA GLY A 573 -4.69 -29.42 28.11
C GLY A 573 -5.95 -29.27 27.24
N LYS A 574 -6.51 -28.08 27.13
CA LYS A 574 -7.64 -27.81 26.24
C LYS A 574 -7.20 -27.74 24.77
N PRO A 575 -8.07 -28.09 23.82
CA PRO A 575 -7.78 -27.91 22.43
C PRO A 575 -7.45 -26.43 22.12
N VAL A 576 -6.36 -26.18 21.33
CA VAL A 576 -5.88 -24.85 21.01
C VAL A 576 -5.80 -24.69 19.48
N VAL A 577 -6.37 -23.59 18.98
CA VAL A 577 -6.16 -23.11 17.62
C VAL A 577 -5.42 -21.77 17.69
N LEU A 578 -4.33 -21.63 16.94
CA LEU A 578 -3.60 -20.37 16.81
C LEU A 578 -4.03 -19.66 15.53
N VAL A 579 -4.51 -18.44 15.66
CA VAL A 579 -4.78 -17.50 14.57
C VAL A 579 -3.72 -16.40 14.64
N MET A 580 -2.83 -16.38 13.68
CA MET A 580 -1.84 -15.33 13.53
C MET A 580 -2.45 -14.15 12.77
N VAL A 581 -2.54 -13.00 13.42
CA VAL A 581 -2.87 -11.71 12.82
C VAL A 581 -1.60 -10.88 12.86
N ASP A 582 -0.86 -10.86 11.75
CA ASP A 582 0.48 -10.26 11.67
C ASP A 582 0.78 -9.79 10.23
N GLY A 583 1.54 -8.73 10.10
CA GLY A 583 2.03 -8.23 8.79
C GLY A 583 3.38 -8.79 8.36
N ARG A 584 3.94 -9.77 9.09
CA ARG A 584 5.31 -10.27 8.89
C ARG A 584 5.40 -11.79 9.09
N ALA A 585 6.42 -12.40 8.47
CA ALA A 585 6.79 -13.79 8.74
C ALA A 585 7.45 -13.90 10.11
N ALA A 586 6.81 -14.59 11.07
CA ALA A 586 7.30 -14.77 12.43
C ALA A 586 7.95 -16.15 12.64
N THR A 587 8.92 -16.23 13.57
CA THR A 587 9.60 -17.48 13.94
C THR A 587 8.80 -18.25 15.01
N ILE A 588 7.67 -18.86 14.61
CA ILE A 588 6.73 -19.55 15.50
C ILE A 588 7.06 -21.05 15.68
N ASN A 589 8.33 -21.39 15.88
CA ASN A 589 8.79 -22.80 15.97
C ASN A 589 8.06 -23.60 17.06
N TRP A 590 7.88 -23.00 18.26
CA TRP A 590 7.19 -23.67 19.36
C TRP A 590 5.73 -23.99 19.00
N ALA A 591 5.03 -23.00 18.45
CA ALA A 591 3.65 -23.19 17.99
C ALA A 591 3.56 -24.26 16.90
N ASN A 592 4.46 -24.23 15.90
CA ASN A 592 4.51 -25.25 14.86
C ASN A 592 4.72 -26.67 15.42
N LYS A 593 5.49 -26.81 16.50
CA LYS A 593 5.74 -28.12 17.12
C LYS A 593 4.54 -28.62 17.94
N TYR A 594 3.90 -27.76 18.71
CA TYR A 594 2.96 -28.19 19.75
C TYR A 594 1.49 -27.87 19.45
N VAL A 595 1.18 -26.77 18.76
CA VAL A 595 -0.20 -26.38 18.46
C VAL A 595 -0.72 -27.19 17.26
N PRO A 596 -1.88 -27.87 17.36
CA PRO A 596 -2.34 -28.76 16.30
C PRO A 596 -2.90 -28.04 15.07
N ALA A 597 -3.39 -26.79 15.20
CA ALA A 597 -3.93 -26.03 14.10
C ALA A 597 -3.46 -24.57 14.13
N ILE A 598 -2.92 -24.08 13.00
CA ILE A 598 -2.39 -22.74 12.85
C ILE A 598 -2.93 -22.13 11.55
N VAL A 599 -3.55 -20.96 11.67
CA VAL A 599 -4.05 -20.15 10.58
C VAL A 599 -3.30 -18.81 10.56
N HIS A 600 -2.81 -18.37 9.43
CA HIS A 600 -2.23 -17.03 9.25
C HIS A 600 -3.19 -16.16 8.44
N ALA A 601 -3.69 -15.11 9.06
CA ALA A 601 -4.71 -14.25 8.47
C ALA A 601 -4.17 -12.92 7.94
N TRP A 602 -2.90 -12.58 8.14
CA TRP A 602 -2.33 -11.27 7.83
C TRP A 602 -3.09 -10.14 8.55
N PHE A 603 -3.33 -9.01 7.87
CA PHE A 603 -4.31 -7.99 8.25
C PHE A 603 -5.44 -8.01 7.22
N PRO A 604 -6.54 -8.74 7.47
CA PRO A 604 -7.55 -9.04 6.46
C PRO A 604 -8.47 -7.88 6.07
N GLY A 605 -8.31 -6.69 6.65
CA GLY A 605 -9.18 -5.55 6.40
C GLY A 605 -10.48 -5.57 7.21
N GLU A 606 -11.51 -4.91 6.71
CA GLU A 606 -12.75 -4.67 7.46
C GLU A 606 -13.53 -5.95 7.81
N PHE A 607 -13.40 -7.00 7.00
CA PHE A 607 -14.07 -8.29 7.22
C PHE A 607 -13.22 -9.32 7.97
N MET A 608 -12.21 -8.89 8.73
CA MET A 608 -11.29 -9.76 9.46
C MET A 608 -12.01 -10.85 10.26
N GLY A 609 -12.90 -10.46 11.16
CA GLY A 609 -13.61 -11.42 12.04
C GLY A 609 -14.54 -12.34 11.27
N ASN A 610 -15.25 -11.82 10.25
CA ASN A 610 -16.15 -12.61 9.43
C ASN A 610 -15.41 -13.67 8.61
N ALA A 611 -14.29 -13.30 7.98
CA ALA A 611 -13.50 -14.20 7.14
C ALA A 611 -12.83 -15.29 8.00
N ILE A 612 -12.22 -14.91 9.14
CA ILE A 612 -11.60 -15.86 10.06
C ILE A 612 -12.64 -16.85 10.60
N ALA A 613 -13.83 -16.39 11.02
CA ALA A 613 -14.88 -17.27 11.49
C ALA A 613 -15.33 -18.28 10.41
N LYS A 614 -15.56 -17.82 9.17
CA LYS A 614 -15.93 -18.71 8.05
C LYS A 614 -14.86 -19.77 7.76
N VAL A 615 -13.58 -19.43 7.87
CA VAL A 615 -12.47 -20.38 7.74
C VAL A 615 -12.48 -21.35 8.90
N LEU A 616 -12.47 -20.88 10.15
CA LEU A 616 -12.38 -21.75 11.32
C LEU A 616 -13.53 -22.77 11.41
N PHE A 617 -14.72 -22.40 10.98
CA PHE A 617 -15.92 -23.27 11.05
C PHE A 617 -16.30 -23.90 9.70
N GLY A 618 -15.47 -23.74 8.65
CA GLY A 618 -15.52 -24.50 7.41
C GLY A 618 -16.56 -24.04 6.37
N ASP A 619 -17.12 -22.84 6.48
CA ASP A 619 -17.95 -22.25 5.43
C ASP A 619 -17.10 -21.71 4.26
N TYR A 620 -15.81 -21.52 4.52
CA TYR A 620 -14.83 -21.27 3.48
C TYR A 620 -13.64 -22.21 3.65
N ASN A 621 -13.20 -22.82 2.56
CA ASN A 621 -12.01 -23.66 2.53
C ASN A 621 -10.79 -22.77 2.18
N PRO A 622 -9.80 -22.63 3.08
CA PRO A 622 -8.67 -21.73 2.85
C PRO A 622 -7.87 -22.11 1.61
N GLY A 623 -7.70 -21.17 0.71
CA GLY A 623 -6.97 -21.33 -0.56
C GLY A 623 -5.73 -20.44 -0.65
N GLY A 624 -5.46 -19.60 0.36
CA GLY A 624 -4.28 -18.74 0.39
C GLY A 624 -2.97 -19.52 0.40
N ARG A 625 -1.92 -18.94 -0.19
CA ARG A 625 -0.56 -19.47 -0.19
C ARG A 625 0.42 -18.39 0.24
N LEU A 626 1.44 -18.77 1.02
CA LEU A 626 2.45 -17.82 1.48
C LEU A 626 3.14 -17.16 0.29
N ALA A 627 3.17 -15.84 0.29
CA ALA A 627 3.96 -15.03 -0.64
C ALA A 627 5.35 -14.70 -0.08
N VAL A 628 5.68 -15.19 1.11
CA VAL A 628 6.97 -15.02 1.79
C VAL A 628 7.36 -16.29 2.52
N THR A 629 8.67 -16.52 2.63
CA THR A 629 9.26 -17.60 3.41
C THR A 629 9.23 -17.28 4.90
N PHE A 630 8.85 -18.25 5.72
CA PHE A 630 8.93 -18.17 7.18
C PHE A 630 10.23 -18.83 7.65
N PRO A 631 11.21 -18.08 8.16
CA PRO A 631 12.45 -18.64 8.67
C PRO A 631 12.24 -19.33 10.02
N LYS A 632 13.13 -20.24 10.39
CA LYS A 632 13.20 -20.81 11.75
C LYS A 632 13.90 -19.88 12.73
N SER A 633 14.72 -18.99 12.25
CA SER A 633 15.52 -18.07 13.06
C SER A 633 15.86 -16.82 12.28
N VAL A 634 15.91 -15.67 12.96
CA VAL A 634 16.41 -14.42 12.39
C VAL A 634 17.83 -14.54 11.84
N GLY A 635 18.63 -15.47 12.36
CA GLY A 635 19.99 -15.76 11.87
C GLY A 635 20.06 -16.39 10.48
N GLN A 636 18.93 -16.85 9.92
CA GLN A 636 18.86 -17.34 8.54
C GLN A 636 18.62 -16.21 7.51
N VAL A 637 18.25 -15.02 7.96
CA VAL A 637 17.92 -13.90 7.05
C VAL A 637 19.20 -13.29 6.46
N PRO A 638 19.26 -12.99 5.14
CA PRO A 638 18.20 -13.23 4.15
C PRO A 638 18.15 -14.69 3.66
N PHE A 639 17.01 -15.33 3.74
CA PHE A 639 16.76 -16.66 3.19
C PHE A 639 15.33 -16.67 2.62
N ALA A 640 15.20 -16.15 1.41
CA ALA A 640 13.95 -15.91 0.73
C ALA A 640 13.95 -16.56 -0.66
N PHE A 641 12.80 -16.80 -1.23
CA PHE A 641 12.63 -17.22 -2.62
C PHE A 641 12.71 -15.98 -3.54
N PRO A 642 13.31 -16.05 -4.73
CA PRO A 642 14.05 -17.18 -5.29
C PRO A 642 15.50 -17.24 -4.79
N PHE A 643 16.07 -18.44 -4.73
CA PHE A 643 17.46 -18.66 -4.37
C PHE A 643 18.25 -19.37 -5.48
N LYS A 644 19.56 -19.14 -5.53
CA LYS A 644 20.43 -19.72 -6.56
C LYS A 644 20.56 -21.23 -6.38
N PRO A 645 20.68 -22.02 -7.47
CA PRO A 645 21.04 -23.41 -7.40
C PRO A 645 22.28 -23.63 -6.52
N GLY A 646 22.21 -24.60 -5.62
CA GLY A 646 23.32 -24.89 -4.68
C GLY A 646 23.38 -24.04 -3.42
N SER A 647 22.44 -23.08 -3.25
CA SER A 647 22.29 -22.29 -2.00
C SER A 647 21.64 -23.10 -0.87
N ASP A 648 20.99 -24.20 -1.18
CA ASP A 648 20.47 -25.14 -0.19
C ASP A 648 21.61 -25.79 0.61
N SER A 649 21.42 -25.86 1.91
CA SER A 649 22.49 -26.36 2.81
C SER A 649 22.73 -27.87 2.71
N LYS A 650 21.70 -28.64 2.32
CA LYS A 650 21.69 -30.10 2.30
C LYS A 650 22.25 -30.74 3.59
N GLY A 651 21.84 -30.20 4.74
CA GLY A 651 22.27 -30.66 6.05
C GLY A 651 23.67 -30.20 6.47
N ARG A 652 24.31 -29.27 5.74
CA ARG A 652 25.66 -28.74 6.08
C ARG A 652 25.61 -27.59 7.10
N VAL A 653 24.44 -27.13 7.48
CA VAL A 653 24.23 -26.11 8.51
C VAL A 653 23.43 -26.71 9.68
N ARG A 654 23.57 -26.12 10.87
CA ARG A 654 22.90 -26.62 12.08
C ARG A 654 21.41 -26.36 12.09
N VAL A 655 20.98 -25.22 11.55
CA VAL A 655 19.56 -24.87 11.36
C VAL A 655 19.27 -24.95 9.86
N ASP A 656 18.80 -26.12 9.42
CA ASP A 656 18.54 -26.39 8.02
C ASP A 656 17.06 -26.22 7.66
N GLY A 657 16.82 -25.82 6.39
CA GLY A 657 15.49 -25.56 5.87
C GLY A 657 14.79 -24.36 6.53
N VAL A 658 13.56 -24.15 6.16
CA VAL A 658 12.70 -23.05 6.65
C VAL A 658 11.55 -23.60 7.48
N LEU A 659 10.82 -22.75 8.20
CA LEU A 659 9.64 -23.16 8.94
C LEU A 659 8.48 -23.46 7.98
N TYR A 660 8.17 -22.49 7.09
CA TYR A 660 7.25 -22.67 5.97
C TYR A 660 7.83 -22.01 4.71
N PRO A 661 7.89 -22.72 3.59
CA PRO A 661 8.44 -22.16 2.35
C PRO A 661 7.44 -21.22 1.64
N PHE A 662 7.98 -20.37 0.78
CA PHE A 662 7.21 -19.63 -0.22
C PHE A 662 6.26 -20.58 -0.98
N GLY A 663 5.05 -20.15 -1.25
CA GLY A 663 4.02 -20.94 -1.92
C GLY A 663 3.28 -21.95 -1.03
N TYR A 664 3.67 -22.08 0.24
CA TYR A 664 3.05 -23.04 1.16
C TYR A 664 1.66 -22.60 1.62
N GLY A 665 0.77 -23.56 1.77
CA GLY A 665 -0.55 -23.44 2.36
C GLY A 665 -1.31 -24.75 2.23
N LEU A 666 -2.11 -25.09 3.24
CA LEU A 666 -2.97 -26.27 3.26
C LEU A 666 -4.40 -25.93 2.85
N SER A 667 -5.19 -26.96 2.60
CA SER A 667 -6.62 -26.87 2.28
C SER A 667 -7.39 -27.92 3.10
N TYR A 668 -8.69 -27.72 3.28
CA TYR A 668 -9.59 -28.74 3.86
C TYR A 668 -9.96 -29.86 2.86
N THR A 669 -9.47 -29.75 1.64
CA THR A 669 -9.60 -30.77 0.59
C THR A 669 -8.23 -31.17 0.06
N THR A 670 -8.19 -32.14 -0.84
CA THR A 670 -6.96 -32.61 -1.48
C THR A 670 -7.07 -32.47 -3.00
N PHE A 671 -5.94 -32.11 -3.64
CA PHE A 671 -5.85 -31.99 -5.07
C PHE A 671 -4.81 -32.96 -5.62
N GLU A 672 -5.12 -33.56 -6.76
CA GLU A 672 -4.22 -34.43 -7.52
C GLU A 672 -3.83 -33.76 -8.83
N TYR A 673 -2.54 -33.76 -9.14
CA TYR A 673 -1.99 -33.26 -10.37
C TYR A 673 -1.61 -34.44 -11.28
N SER A 674 -2.04 -34.41 -12.54
CA SER A 674 -1.76 -35.47 -13.49
C SER A 674 -1.62 -34.95 -14.91
N ALA A 675 -1.20 -35.80 -15.82
CA ALA A 675 -1.12 -35.55 -17.26
C ALA A 675 -0.37 -34.26 -17.62
N LEU A 676 0.77 -33.99 -16.98
CA LEU A 676 1.64 -32.89 -17.36
C LEU A 676 2.07 -33.05 -18.81
N LYS A 677 1.80 -32.06 -19.64
CA LYS A 677 2.19 -32.00 -21.05
C LYS A 677 2.93 -30.70 -21.34
N ILE A 678 3.97 -30.83 -22.13
CA ILE A 678 4.77 -29.72 -22.62
C ILE A 678 4.58 -29.69 -24.15
N SER A 679 4.17 -28.53 -24.70
CA SER A 679 3.86 -28.39 -26.12
C SER A 679 5.07 -28.61 -27.04
N LYS A 680 6.25 -28.19 -26.59
CA LYS A 680 7.53 -28.34 -27.29
C LYS A 680 8.64 -28.68 -26.27
N PRO A 681 9.48 -29.68 -26.53
CA PRO A 681 10.58 -30.03 -25.62
C PRO A 681 11.76 -29.05 -25.68
N VAL A 682 11.86 -28.27 -26.76
CA VAL A 682 12.90 -27.26 -27.00
C VAL A 682 12.27 -26.05 -27.65
N ILE A 683 12.63 -24.86 -27.19
CA ILE A 683 12.18 -23.58 -27.75
C ILE A 683 13.38 -22.64 -27.93
N GLY A 684 13.30 -21.79 -28.94
CA GLY A 684 14.24 -20.69 -29.13
C GLY A 684 13.94 -19.51 -28.17
N PRO A 685 14.86 -18.53 -28.09
CA PRO A 685 14.77 -17.40 -27.16
C PRO A 685 13.51 -16.51 -27.31
N GLN A 686 12.86 -16.55 -28.49
CA GLN A 686 11.68 -15.75 -28.81
C GLN A 686 10.41 -16.62 -28.96
N GLU A 687 10.49 -17.90 -28.65
CA GLU A 687 9.37 -18.83 -28.77
C GLU A 687 8.66 -19.03 -27.42
N ASN A 688 7.36 -19.28 -27.50
CA ASN A 688 6.55 -19.65 -26.35
C ASN A 688 6.35 -21.16 -26.27
N MET A 689 6.29 -21.66 -25.05
CA MET A 689 5.97 -23.04 -24.70
C MET A 689 4.70 -23.05 -23.87
N THR A 690 3.82 -24.00 -24.12
CA THR A 690 2.63 -24.21 -23.30
C THR A 690 2.82 -25.45 -22.43
N LEU A 691 2.62 -25.28 -21.13
CA LEU A 691 2.52 -26.37 -20.18
C LEU A 691 1.05 -26.54 -19.80
N SER A 692 0.58 -27.76 -19.72
CA SER A 692 -0.76 -28.06 -19.25
C SER A 692 -0.75 -29.28 -18.33
N CYS A 693 -1.63 -29.28 -17.33
CA CYS A 693 -1.87 -30.40 -16.44
C CYS A 693 -3.35 -30.51 -16.11
N ILE A 694 -3.77 -31.66 -15.62
CA ILE A 694 -5.09 -31.85 -15.04
C ILE A 694 -4.97 -31.71 -13.54
N VAL A 695 -5.81 -30.84 -12.96
CA VAL A 695 -5.95 -30.71 -11.50
C VAL A 695 -7.33 -31.22 -11.12
N LYS A 696 -7.36 -32.20 -10.22
CA LYS A 696 -8.60 -32.82 -9.75
C LYS A 696 -8.73 -32.64 -8.24
N ASN A 697 -9.87 -32.16 -7.80
CA ASN A 697 -10.22 -32.21 -6.38
C ASN A 697 -10.61 -33.65 -6.03
N THR A 698 -9.84 -34.30 -5.16
CA THR A 698 -10.04 -35.68 -4.72
C THR A 698 -10.70 -35.78 -3.34
N GLY A 699 -10.91 -34.64 -2.67
CA GLY A 699 -11.58 -34.59 -1.38
C GLY A 699 -13.09 -34.42 -1.47
N LYS A 700 -13.72 -34.16 -0.33
CA LYS A 700 -15.19 -34.05 -0.20
C LYS A 700 -15.69 -32.59 -0.13
N ARG A 701 -14.81 -31.61 -0.14
CA ARG A 701 -15.13 -30.18 -0.05
C ARG A 701 -14.69 -29.48 -1.32
N ALA A 702 -15.47 -28.52 -1.78
CA ALA A 702 -15.01 -27.57 -2.78
C ALA A 702 -13.88 -26.72 -2.23
N GLY A 703 -12.98 -26.29 -3.08
CA GLY A 703 -11.86 -25.44 -2.70
C GLY A 703 -11.13 -24.85 -3.88
N ASP A 704 -10.41 -23.78 -3.62
CA ASP A 704 -9.53 -23.13 -4.59
C ASP A 704 -8.13 -23.76 -4.52
N GLU A 705 -7.46 -23.85 -5.66
CA GLU A 705 -6.09 -24.31 -5.75
C GLU A 705 -5.23 -23.29 -6.50
N VAL A 706 -4.07 -22.98 -5.94
CA VAL A 706 -3.04 -22.18 -6.61
C VAL A 706 -2.07 -23.11 -7.30
N VAL A 707 -2.21 -23.23 -8.62
CA VAL A 707 -1.27 -24.02 -9.44
C VAL A 707 0.00 -23.21 -9.62
N GLN A 708 1.11 -23.70 -9.07
CA GLN A 708 2.40 -23.04 -9.09
C GLN A 708 3.32 -23.72 -10.10
N LEU A 709 3.86 -22.94 -11.03
CA LEU A 709 4.85 -23.39 -12.00
C LEU A 709 6.20 -22.77 -11.66
N TYR A 710 7.20 -23.61 -11.48
CA TYR A 710 8.57 -23.19 -11.21
C TYR A 710 9.49 -23.62 -12.34
N ILE A 711 10.39 -22.72 -12.77
CA ILE A 711 11.44 -22.99 -13.74
C ILE A 711 12.78 -22.93 -13.00
N ARG A 712 13.60 -23.93 -13.21
CA ARG A 712 14.98 -23.96 -12.70
C ARG A 712 15.95 -23.94 -13.89
N ASP A 713 16.88 -23.00 -13.86
CA ASP A 713 18.04 -22.96 -14.75
C ASP A 713 19.25 -23.45 -13.97
N ASP A 714 19.79 -24.63 -14.36
CA ASP A 714 20.87 -25.28 -13.63
C ASP A 714 22.24 -24.60 -13.82
N PHE A 715 22.38 -23.75 -14.85
CA PHE A 715 23.67 -23.14 -15.23
C PHE A 715 23.58 -21.61 -15.42
N SER A 716 22.64 -20.95 -14.76
CA SER A 716 22.46 -19.51 -14.87
C SER A 716 23.31 -18.71 -13.88
N LEU A 717 23.80 -17.55 -14.35
CA LEU A 717 24.37 -16.50 -13.50
C LEU A 717 23.29 -15.65 -12.80
N SER A 718 22.05 -15.73 -13.26
CA SER A 718 20.91 -14.97 -12.74
C SER A 718 19.99 -15.84 -11.87
N LEU A 719 19.26 -15.21 -10.96
CA LEU A 719 18.11 -15.82 -10.31
C LEU A 719 16.94 -15.84 -11.32
N ILE A 720 16.90 -16.84 -12.21
CA ILE A 720 15.77 -17.04 -13.10
C ILE A 720 14.90 -18.12 -12.50
N HIS A 721 13.92 -17.71 -11.71
CA HIS A 721 12.78 -18.53 -11.34
C HIS A 721 11.53 -17.78 -11.80
N ILE A 722 10.90 -18.27 -12.83
CA ILE A 722 9.60 -17.75 -13.27
C ILE A 722 8.57 -18.63 -12.61
N SER A 723 7.83 -18.09 -11.65
CA SER A 723 6.57 -18.68 -11.21
C SER A 723 5.45 -18.04 -12.00
N GLU A 724 4.63 -18.82 -12.67
CA GLU A 724 3.38 -18.31 -13.24
C GLU A 724 2.23 -18.78 -12.35
N PRO A 725 1.74 -17.92 -11.43
CA PRO A 725 0.64 -18.28 -10.56
C PRO A 725 -0.67 -18.29 -11.35
N THR A 726 -1.34 -19.40 -11.34
CA THR A 726 -2.72 -19.51 -11.80
C THR A 726 -3.57 -20.07 -10.67
N ARG A 727 -4.42 -19.23 -10.09
CA ARG A 727 -5.43 -19.68 -9.14
C ARG A 727 -6.62 -20.25 -9.88
N LEU A 728 -6.89 -21.54 -9.67
CA LEU A 728 -8.12 -22.19 -10.10
C LEU A 728 -9.16 -22.06 -8.98
N GLN A 729 -10.26 -21.41 -9.27
CA GLN A 729 -11.35 -21.23 -8.31
C GLN A 729 -12.35 -22.39 -8.42
N LEU A 730 -12.86 -22.85 -7.26
CA LEU A 730 -13.93 -23.84 -7.10
C LEU A 730 -13.78 -25.07 -7.99
N ILE A 731 -12.75 -25.87 -7.74
CA ILE A 731 -12.68 -27.21 -8.30
C ILE A 731 -13.57 -28.13 -7.45
N SER A 732 -14.76 -28.44 -7.96
CA SER A 732 -15.73 -29.35 -7.34
C SER A 732 -15.29 -30.79 -7.42
#